data_459645f4031f3ccbe0521ee2cd1cd0a0
#
_entry.id   459645f4031f3ccbe0521ee2cd1cd0a0
#
_cell.length_a   1.000
_cell.length_b   1.000
_cell.length_c   1.000
_cell.angle_alpha   90.00
_cell.angle_beta   90.00
_cell.angle_gamma   90.00
#
_symmetry.space_group_name_H-M   'P 1'
#
loop_
_entity.id
_entity.type
_entity.pdbx_description
1 polymer ?
#
loop_
_entity_poly.entity_id
_entity_poly.type
_entity_poly.pdbx_seq_one_letter_code
_entity_poly.pdbx_strand_id
1 'polypeptide(L)'
;MTHPDLPAEQAYLDAAYDCLDRMRDTLLRTAHAGATEEAQQAIEDWATGRLRTFEDAERGLCFGRIDAEGTAEALYVGRRWVHDDARRALVVNWQAPAARPFYTATPAAPHGVTLRRRFRTRGRELVDISDEALDGSLADAGEVDDFLLEELERARDTRMRDIVATIQADQYRLIAREPEPPLVIQGGPGTGKTAVGLHRASYLLYAHRSELRRILVVGPNPAFMEYVSHVLPALGEDSVDQRAVTELVEGAEISRADPLEVQRLKADTRLADVLRRAAELASEGEPQELVVRLEGRFVGVEVDEAAELLEEARAELGLSAAARERFRMNVLRRFYEDYGVRLGGEAFRSFEEVERALRRDGRLTRFLDASWPAPKPEQVVRRLFSSRESLAAAADGILDADEQALLRRARSGWSDADLPLLDEARAILHGPPTHYGHVIVDEAQDLTPMQLRMVSRRAAGAFTVLGDIAQATGPVGYGRWDELLPHLPGGDGAEVEDLRHAYRVPREIMSVALPLLERIAPDVEPPLAYRTGADPPRVVQAAEPLAAAFEEAAALSSEEGLLAVIAPATLRGEEETALFDDTRIAVLTPREAKGMEFDHVIVVEPAQIVEEAVEGQGLRELYVALTRPTTTLVLVHARPLPRELSL
;
A
#
# COMPACT_ATOMS: atom_id res chain seq x y z
N MET A 1 -13.41 35.15 -20.76
CA MET A 1 -14.85 35.37 -21.10
C MET A 1 -15.63 34.18 -20.57
N THR A 2 -16.81 34.40 -19.98
CA THR A 2 -17.65 33.31 -19.46
C THR A 2 -18.18 32.48 -20.62
N HIS A 3 -18.09 31.15 -20.53
CA HIS A 3 -18.56 30.24 -21.57
C HIS A 3 -20.07 30.42 -21.84
N PRO A 4 -20.53 30.49 -23.11
CA PRO A 4 -21.93 30.78 -23.45
C PRO A 4 -22.94 29.78 -22.87
N ASP A 5 -22.56 28.51 -22.74
CA ASP A 5 -23.43 27.44 -22.23
C ASP A 5 -23.46 27.34 -20.70
N LEU A 6 -22.62 28.11 -19.97
CA LEU A 6 -22.49 28.02 -18.52
C LEU A 6 -23.85 28.13 -17.79
N PRO A 7 -24.79 29.02 -18.14
CA PRO A 7 -26.08 29.08 -17.46
C PRO A 7 -26.94 27.81 -17.67
N ALA A 8 -26.88 27.23 -18.87
CA ALA A 8 -27.63 26.01 -19.19
C ALA A 8 -27.08 24.78 -18.46
N GLU A 9 -25.77 24.66 -18.40
CA GLU A 9 -25.10 23.57 -17.66
C GLU A 9 -25.30 23.73 -16.15
N GLN A 10 -25.25 24.96 -15.61
CA GLN A 10 -25.55 25.18 -14.19
C GLN A 10 -26.98 24.76 -13.86
N ALA A 11 -27.95 25.09 -14.69
CA ALA A 11 -29.35 24.68 -14.47
C ALA A 11 -29.53 23.15 -14.49
N TYR A 12 -28.77 22.46 -15.34
CA TYR A 12 -28.75 20.98 -15.35
C TYR A 12 -28.14 20.41 -14.06
N LEU A 13 -27.02 20.98 -13.61
CA LEU A 13 -26.35 20.57 -12.37
C LEU A 13 -27.24 20.82 -11.15
N ASP A 14 -27.95 21.96 -11.10
CA ASP A 14 -28.90 22.27 -10.03
C ASP A 14 -30.01 21.19 -9.96
N ALA A 15 -30.56 20.77 -11.09
CA ALA A 15 -31.54 19.71 -11.14
C ALA A 15 -30.97 18.33 -10.69
N ALA A 16 -29.71 18.06 -11.02
CA ALA A 16 -29.00 16.85 -10.55
C ALA A 16 -28.76 16.89 -9.04
N TYR A 17 -28.38 18.04 -8.48
CA TYR A 17 -28.23 18.21 -7.03
C TYR A 17 -29.57 18.09 -6.29
N ASP A 18 -30.66 18.61 -6.84
CA ASP A 18 -32.01 18.43 -6.27
C ASP A 18 -32.40 16.95 -6.21
N CYS A 19 -32.02 16.16 -7.23
CA CYS A 19 -32.24 14.71 -7.23
C CYS A 19 -31.35 14.00 -6.21
N LEU A 20 -30.08 14.42 -6.09
CA LEU A 20 -29.14 13.90 -5.09
C LEU A 20 -29.67 14.13 -3.66
N ASP A 21 -30.18 15.34 -3.38
CA ASP A 21 -30.76 15.68 -2.07
C ASP A 21 -31.99 14.80 -1.76
N ARG A 22 -32.89 14.56 -2.74
CA ARG A 22 -34.00 13.64 -2.56
C ARG A 22 -33.56 12.19 -2.32
N MET A 23 -32.50 11.73 -2.99
CA MET A 23 -31.91 10.41 -2.76
C MET A 23 -31.34 10.31 -1.34
N ARG A 24 -30.65 11.34 -0.86
CA ARG A 24 -30.13 11.45 0.51
C ARG A 24 -31.24 11.40 1.55
N ASP A 25 -32.30 12.19 1.36
CA ASP A 25 -33.45 12.22 2.28
C ASP A 25 -34.19 10.88 2.32
N THR A 26 -34.23 10.17 1.21
CA THR A 26 -34.81 8.81 1.16
C THR A 26 -33.96 7.83 1.93
N LEU A 27 -32.63 7.90 1.81
CA LEU A 27 -31.70 7.08 2.57
C LEU A 27 -31.82 7.32 4.08
N LEU A 28 -31.87 8.59 4.51
CA LEU A 28 -32.06 8.99 5.91
C LEU A 28 -33.38 8.43 6.48
N ARG A 29 -34.46 8.49 5.73
CA ARG A 29 -35.74 7.90 6.15
C ARG A 29 -35.68 6.38 6.29
N THR A 30 -34.94 5.71 5.40
CA THR A 30 -34.76 4.25 5.44
C THR A 30 -33.88 3.81 6.61
N ALA A 31 -32.89 4.62 6.98
CA ALA A 31 -31.98 4.35 8.09
C ALA A 31 -32.68 4.22 9.45
N HIS A 32 -33.88 4.80 9.60
CA HIS A 32 -34.67 4.77 10.86
C HIS A 32 -35.75 3.67 10.86
N ALA A 33 -35.71 2.71 9.94
CA ALA A 33 -36.80 1.72 9.74
C ALA A 33 -36.49 0.31 10.30
N GLY A 34 -35.48 0.14 11.15
CA GLY A 34 -35.10 -1.16 11.70
C GLY A 34 -36.10 -1.71 12.73
N ALA A 35 -36.42 -3.01 12.61
CA ALA A 35 -37.41 -3.69 13.46
C ALA A 35 -36.81 -4.27 14.77
N THR A 36 -35.48 -4.37 14.90
CA THR A 36 -34.75 -4.83 16.09
C THR A 36 -33.53 -3.95 16.32
N GLU A 37 -33.02 -3.91 17.58
CA GLU A 37 -31.89 -3.08 17.95
C GLU A 37 -30.61 -3.41 17.16
N GLU A 38 -30.34 -4.70 16.91
CA GLU A 38 -29.21 -5.16 16.10
C GLU A 38 -29.39 -4.81 14.60
N ALA A 39 -30.60 -4.95 14.08
CA ALA A 39 -30.92 -4.56 12.69
C ALA A 39 -30.86 -3.03 12.51
N GLN A 40 -31.28 -2.28 13.53
CA GLN A 40 -31.21 -0.83 13.55
C GLN A 40 -29.73 -0.36 13.49
N GLN A 41 -28.85 -0.92 14.33
CA GLN A 41 -27.42 -0.58 14.35
C GLN A 41 -26.76 -0.90 13.01
N ALA A 42 -27.01 -2.07 12.44
CA ALA A 42 -26.47 -2.46 11.12
C ALA A 42 -26.97 -1.53 9.99
N ILE A 43 -28.22 -1.07 10.04
CA ILE A 43 -28.78 -0.12 9.07
C ILE A 43 -28.19 1.27 9.27
N GLU A 44 -27.98 1.70 10.51
CA GLU A 44 -27.35 2.99 10.84
C GLU A 44 -25.88 3.04 10.40
N ASP A 45 -25.12 1.98 10.64
CA ASP A 45 -23.73 1.86 10.19
C ASP A 45 -23.63 1.89 8.66
N TRP A 46 -24.50 1.14 7.98
CA TRP A 46 -24.60 1.15 6.52
C TRP A 46 -25.02 2.53 5.97
N ALA A 47 -26.00 3.17 6.59
CA ALA A 47 -26.47 4.48 6.19
C ALA A 47 -25.40 5.56 6.43
N THR A 48 -24.66 5.49 7.53
CA THR A 48 -23.59 6.44 7.88
C THR A 48 -22.46 6.38 6.85
N GLY A 49 -21.99 5.19 6.47
CA GLY A 49 -21.01 5.03 5.39
C GLY A 49 -21.50 5.64 4.07
N ARG A 50 -22.76 5.37 3.74
CA ARG A 50 -23.38 5.89 2.51
C ARG A 50 -23.61 7.41 2.54
N LEU A 51 -23.90 8.00 3.69
CA LEU A 51 -24.08 9.44 3.86
C LEU A 51 -22.79 10.22 3.64
N ARG A 52 -21.64 9.71 4.10
CA ARG A 52 -20.33 10.31 3.82
C ARG A 52 -20.09 10.48 2.33
N THR A 53 -20.46 9.49 1.53
CA THR A 53 -20.31 9.56 0.07
C THR A 53 -21.22 10.63 -0.58
N PHE A 54 -22.31 11.07 0.09
CA PHE A 54 -23.11 12.22 -0.37
C PHE A 54 -22.45 13.56 -0.05
N GLU A 55 -21.77 13.69 1.09
CA GLU A 55 -21.05 14.90 1.47
C GLU A 55 -19.88 15.17 0.51
N ASP A 56 -19.18 14.16 0.05
CA ASP A 56 -18.10 14.30 -0.93
C ASP A 56 -18.64 14.69 -2.31
N ALA A 57 -19.84 14.25 -2.69
CA ALA A 57 -20.49 14.67 -3.92
C ALA A 57 -20.87 16.16 -3.94
N GLU A 58 -21.04 16.79 -2.77
CA GLU A 58 -21.27 18.25 -2.68
C GLU A 58 -20.07 19.08 -3.13
N ARG A 59 -18.86 18.48 -3.16
CA ARG A 59 -17.62 19.13 -3.61
C ARG A 59 -17.38 19.05 -5.12
N GLY A 60 -18.40 18.70 -5.90
CA GLY A 60 -18.31 18.57 -7.36
C GLY A 60 -18.91 17.24 -7.83
N LEU A 61 -20.23 17.17 -7.84
CA LEU A 61 -20.99 15.97 -8.24
C LEU A 61 -20.64 15.50 -9.64
N CYS A 62 -20.63 16.44 -10.58
CA CYS A 62 -20.37 16.20 -11.99
C CYS A 62 -19.16 17.02 -12.43
N PHE A 63 -18.21 16.37 -13.11
CA PHE A 63 -16.98 17.01 -13.58
C PHE A 63 -16.87 17.02 -15.11
N GLY A 64 -17.87 16.51 -15.82
CA GLY A 64 -17.91 16.66 -17.27
C GLY A 64 -19.06 15.94 -17.93
N ARG A 65 -19.11 16.10 -19.25
CA ARG A 65 -20.06 15.40 -20.12
C ARG A 65 -19.41 15.01 -21.44
N ILE A 66 -20.01 14.05 -22.13
CA ILE A 66 -19.71 13.70 -23.52
C ILE A 66 -20.98 13.78 -24.37
N ASP A 67 -20.81 14.28 -25.58
CA ASP A 67 -21.80 14.21 -26.64
C ASP A 67 -21.32 13.15 -27.64
N ALA A 68 -22.22 12.24 -28.03
CA ALA A 68 -21.88 11.14 -28.92
C ALA A 68 -22.65 11.22 -30.24
N GLU A 69 -22.03 10.73 -31.29
CA GLU A 69 -22.61 10.72 -32.63
C GLU A 69 -23.91 9.93 -32.67
N GLY A 70 -24.96 10.52 -33.25
CA GLY A 70 -26.27 9.85 -33.41
C GLY A 70 -27.14 9.82 -32.15
N THR A 71 -26.71 10.40 -31.04
CA THR A 71 -27.51 10.56 -29.82
C THR A 71 -27.85 12.03 -29.56
N ALA A 72 -29.11 12.30 -29.21
CA ALA A 72 -29.53 13.65 -28.83
C ALA A 72 -29.30 13.97 -27.35
N GLU A 73 -29.03 12.97 -26.54
CA GLU A 73 -28.83 13.10 -25.09
C GLU A 73 -27.34 13.04 -24.76
N ALA A 74 -26.86 14.07 -24.05
CA ALA A 74 -25.51 14.11 -23.51
C ALA A 74 -25.39 13.20 -22.30
N LEU A 75 -24.22 12.54 -22.12
CA LEU A 75 -23.91 11.74 -20.97
C LEU A 75 -23.07 12.55 -19.97
N TYR A 76 -23.62 12.82 -18.81
CA TYR A 76 -22.92 13.52 -17.74
C TYR A 76 -22.17 12.52 -16.85
N VAL A 77 -20.89 12.77 -16.60
CA VAL A 77 -20.00 11.91 -15.83
C VAL A 77 -19.64 12.59 -14.52
N GLY A 78 -19.75 11.84 -13.45
CA GLY A 78 -19.53 12.37 -12.12
C GLY A 78 -19.07 11.34 -11.11
N ARG A 79 -18.99 11.76 -9.85
CA ARG A 79 -18.51 10.93 -8.72
C ARG A 79 -19.51 9.86 -8.31
N ARG A 80 -20.78 10.06 -8.61
CA ARG A 80 -21.89 9.17 -8.24
C ARG A 80 -22.91 9.03 -9.32
N TRP A 81 -23.64 7.95 -9.18
CA TRP A 81 -24.87 7.74 -9.94
C TRP A 81 -26.01 8.58 -9.35
N VAL A 82 -26.58 9.47 -10.16
CA VAL A 82 -27.78 10.23 -9.81
C VAL A 82 -28.86 9.99 -10.86
N HIS A 83 -30.07 9.76 -10.40
CA HIS A 83 -31.23 9.52 -11.27
C HIS A 83 -32.43 10.35 -10.83
N ASP A 84 -33.32 10.65 -11.76
CA ASP A 84 -34.62 11.27 -11.48
C ASP A 84 -35.62 10.24 -10.91
N ASP A 85 -36.83 10.72 -10.61
CA ASP A 85 -37.90 9.89 -10.08
C ASP A 85 -38.39 8.81 -11.08
N ALA A 86 -38.17 9.02 -12.38
CA ALA A 86 -38.41 8.05 -13.45
C ALA A 86 -37.25 7.08 -13.66
N ARG A 87 -36.22 7.12 -12.81
CA ARG A 87 -34.97 6.33 -12.88
C ARG A 87 -34.13 6.60 -14.13
N ARG A 88 -34.28 7.75 -14.78
CA ARG A 88 -33.37 8.16 -15.84
C ARG A 88 -32.09 8.69 -15.18
N ALA A 89 -30.92 8.24 -15.69
CA ALA A 89 -29.64 8.71 -15.21
C ALA A 89 -29.42 10.18 -15.58
N LEU A 90 -29.20 11.02 -14.58
CA LEU A 90 -28.79 12.41 -14.75
C LEU A 90 -27.27 12.53 -14.69
N VAL A 91 -26.62 11.80 -13.77
CA VAL A 91 -25.18 11.70 -13.68
C VAL A 91 -24.78 10.24 -13.58
N VAL A 92 -23.83 9.81 -14.40
CA VAL A 92 -23.30 8.46 -14.43
C VAL A 92 -22.00 8.44 -13.62
N ASN A 93 -21.85 7.42 -12.76
CA ASN A 93 -20.63 7.24 -12.00
C ASN A 93 -19.44 6.98 -12.94
N TRP A 94 -18.31 7.60 -12.66
CA TRP A 94 -17.06 7.52 -13.41
C TRP A 94 -16.55 6.08 -13.63
N GLN A 95 -16.87 5.16 -12.71
CA GLN A 95 -16.48 3.74 -12.76
C GLN A 95 -17.37 2.94 -13.73
N ALA A 96 -18.50 3.48 -14.13
CA ALA A 96 -19.42 2.76 -15.00
C ALA A 96 -18.84 2.60 -16.43
N PRO A 97 -19.09 1.46 -17.10
CA PRO A 97 -18.63 1.26 -18.48
C PRO A 97 -19.05 2.37 -19.45
N ALA A 98 -20.23 2.98 -19.22
CA ALA A 98 -20.73 4.08 -20.03
C ALA A 98 -19.88 5.38 -19.90
N ALA A 99 -19.17 5.58 -18.78
CA ALA A 99 -18.28 6.70 -18.56
C ALA A 99 -16.91 6.52 -19.22
N ARG A 100 -16.53 5.30 -19.62
CA ARG A 100 -15.22 4.97 -20.20
C ARG A 100 -14.82 5.91 -21.35
N PRO A 101 -15.70 6.24 -22.34
CA PRO A 101 -15.33 7.12 -23.44
C PRO A 101 -14.92 8.54 -22.99
N PHE A 102 -15.42 9.02 -21.85
CA PHE A 102 -14.99 10.30 -21.28
C PHE A 102 -13.48 10.35 -21.04
N TYR A 103 -12.87 9.23 -20.64
CA TYR A 103 -11.44 9.14 -20.35
C TYR A 103 -10.61 8.69 -21.55
N THR A 104 -11.15 7.78 -22.37
CA THR A 104 -10.38 7.08 -23.41
C THR A 104 -10.51 7.67 -24.80
N ALA A 105 -11.52 8.50 -25.07
CA ALA A 105 -11.68 9.13 -26.37
C ALA A 105 -10.55 10.13 -26.62
N THR A 106 -9.98 10.07 -27.82
CA THR A 106 -8.95 11.01 -28.30
C THR A 106 -9.29 11.42 -29.73
N PRO A 107 -8.73 12.52 -30.26
CA PRO A 107 -8.94 12.87 -31.68
C PRO A 107 -8.54 11.77 -32.66
N ALA A 108 -7.54 10.94 -32.30
CA ALA A 108 -7.11 9.79 -33.11
C ALA A 108 -8.01 8.56 -32.95
N ALA A 109 -8.72 8.43 -31.82
CA ALA A 109 -9.63 7.34 -31.50
C ALA A 109 -10.86 7.86 -30.73
N PRO A 110 -11.81 8.54 -31.41
CA PRO A 110 -12.90 9.28 -30.75
C PRO A 110 -13.95 8.37 -30.10
N HIS A 111 -13.98 7.08 -30.39
CA HIS A 111 -14.94 6.11 -29.85
C HIS A 111 -16.41 6.55 -29.98
N GLY A 112 -16.76 7.30 -31.04
CA GLY A 112 -18.10 7.84 -31.27
C GLY A 112 -18.40 9.12 -30.45
N VAL A 113 -17.47 9.66 -29.69
CA VAL A 113 -17.60 10.94 -28.99
C VAL A 113 -17.27 12.08 -29.96
N THR A 114 -18.13 13.07 -30.03
CA THR A 114 -17.94 14.28 -30.84
C THR A 114 -17.40 15.45 -30.02
N LEU A 115 -17.88 15.56 -28.78
CA LEU A 115 -17.45 16.62 -27.86
C LEU A 115 -17.21 16.03 -26.48
N ARG A 116 -16.09 16.36 -25.87
CA ARG A 116 -15.82 16.19 -24.44
C ARG A 116 -15.81 17.55 -23.78
N ARG A 117 -16.68 17.75 -22.79
CA ARG A 117 -16.80 18.97 -21.99
C ARG A 117 -16.37 18.69 -20.57
N ARG A 118 -15.44 19.47 -20.02
CA ARG A 118 -15.00 19.40 -18.63
C ARG A 118 -15.60 20.54 -17.83
N PHE A 119 -15.96 20.25 -16.58
CA PHE A 119 -16.57 21.21 -15.66
C PHE A 119 -15.61 21.54 -14.52
N ARG A 120 -15.45 22.83 -14.27
CA ARG A 120 -14.81 23.34 -13.06
C ARG A 120 -15.88 23.83 -12.11
N THR A 121 -15.97 23.22 -10.93
CA THR A 121 -16.98 23.55 -9.93
C THR A 121 -16.34 24.05 -8.63
N ARG A 122 -17.06 24.90 -7.92
CA ARG A 122 -16.77 25.28 -6.54
C ARG A 122 -17.99 24.95 -5.70
N GLY A 123 -17.95 23.82 -4.98
CA GLY A 123 -19.16 23.24 -4.39
C GLY A 123 -20.17 22.90 -5.47
N ARG A 124 -21.36 23.47 -5.41
CA ARG A 124 -22.44 23.26 -6.39
C ARG A 124 -22.40 24.26 -7.57
N GLU A 125 -21.55 25.27 -7.50
CA GLU A 125 -21.45 26.33 -8.53
C GLU A 125 -20.49 25.90 -9.65
N LEU A 126 -20.94 26.01 -10.89
CA LEU A 126 -20.12 25.83 -12.10
C LEU A 126 -19.37 27.13 -12.40
N VAL A 127 -18.04 27.07 -12.24
CA VAL A 127 -17.19 28.27 -12.38
C VAL A 127 -16.69 28.43 -13.82
N ASP A 128 -16.40 27.30 -14.50
CA ASP A 128 -15.79 27.33 -15.83
C ASP A 128 -16.07 26.03 -16.61
N ILE A 129 -15.97 26.14 -17.94
CA ILE A 129 -16.21 25.05 -18.89
C ILE A 129 -15.04 25.02 -19.89
N SER A 130 -14.49 23.81 -20.13
CA SER A 130 -13.55 23.56 -21.21
C SER A 130 -14.13 22.53 -22.19
N ASP A 131 -14.15 22.87 -23.47
CA ASP A 131 -14.66 22.04 -24.56
C ASP A 131 -13.53 21.51 -25.42
N GLU A 132 -13.52 20.20 -25.63
CA GLU A 132 -12.59 19.49 -26.51
C GLU A 132 -13.39 18.78 -27.62
N ALA A 133 -13.28 19.28 -28.86
CA ALA A 133 -13.89 18.61 -30.01
C ALA A 133 -13.05 17.43 -30.47
N LEU A 134 -13.67 16.27 -30.58
CA LEU A 134 -13.01 15.01 -30.97
C LEU A 134 -13.33 14.58 -32.41
N ASP A 135 -14.16 15.34 -33.10
CA ASP A 135 -14.57 15.11 -34.50
C ASP A 135 -13.60 15.74 -35.53
N GLY A 136 -12.48 16.34 -35.07
CA GLY A 136 -11.51 17.02 -35.93
C GLY A 136 -11.94 18.43 -36.37
N SER A 137 -13.01 18.99 -35.84
CA SER A 137 -13.54 20.31 -36.21
C SER A 137 -12.74 21.48 -35.64
N LEU A 138 -11.90 21.28 -34.63
CA LEU A 138 -10.99 22.25 -34.04
C LEU A 138 -9.54 21.86 -34.28
N ALA A 139 -8.76 22.71 -34.90
CA ALA A 139 -7.43 22.45 -35.45
C ALA A 139 -6.27 22.59 -34.45
N ASP A 140 -6.49 22.50 -33.14
CA ASP A 140 -5.43 22.63 -32.12
C ASP A 140 -5.50 21.49 -31.07
N ALA A 141 -5.19 20.28 -31.54
CA ALA A 141 -5.03 19.12 -30.66
C ALA A 141 -3.53 18.85 -30.39
N GLY A 142 -2.88 19.74 -29.66
CA GLY A 142 -1.44 19.63 -29.39
C GLY A 142 -0.95 20.26 -28.09
N GLU A 143 -1.70 21.15 -27.49
CA GLU A 143 -1.35 21.75 -26.22
C GLU A 143 -2.07 21.02 -25.08
N VAL A 144 -1.32 20.72 -24.01
CA VAL A 144 -1.90 20.25 -22.75
C VAL A 144 -2.96 21.25 -22.33
N ASP A 145 -4.16 20.76 -22.07
CA ASP A 145 -5.29 21.58 -21.65
C ASP A 145 -4.88 22.41 -20.42
N ASP A 146 -4.75 23.73 -20.58
CA ASP A 146 -4.44 24.67 -19.48
C ASP A 146 -5.39 24.48 -18.30
N PHE A 147 -6.62 24.05 -18.58
CA PHE A 147 -7.62 23.66 -17.60
C PHE A 147 -7.15 22.50 -16.72
N LEU A 148 -6.51 21.47 -17.31
CA LEU A 148 -5.96 20.33 -16.58
C LEU A 148 -4.81 20.76 -15.68
N LEU A 149 -3.88 21.57 -16.20
CA LEU A 149 -2.73 22.03 -15.44
C LEU A 149 -3.16 22.91 -14.26
N GLU A 150 -4.11 23.82 -14.45
CA GLU A 150 -4.64 24.65 -13.38
C GLU A 150 -5.39 23.84 -12.31
N GLU A 151 -6.11 22.78 -12.69
CA GLU A 151 -6.80 21.92 -11.74
C GLU A 151 -5.80 21.09 -10.92
N LEU A 152 -4.72 20.59 -11.54
CA LEU A 152 -3.61 19.92 -10.86
C LEU A 152 -2.85 20.89 -9.92
N GLU A 153 -2.73 22.17 -10.27
CA GLU A 153 -2.11 23.19 -9.43
C GLU A 153 -2.94 23.52 -8.18
N ARG A 154 -4.26 23.58 -8.32
CA ARG A 154 -5.18 23.78 -7.17
C ARG A 154 -5.27 22.61 -6.22
N ALA A 155 -4.92 21.40 -6.68
CA ALA A 155 -4.90 20.21 -5.86
C ALA A 155 -3.73 20.17 -4.84
N ARG A 156 -2.93 21.25 -4.73
CA ARG A 156 -1.82 21.37 -3.78
C ARG A 156 -2.35 21.58 -2.37
N ASP A 157 -2.42 20.50 -1.62
CA ASP A 157 -2.81 20.50 -0.21
C ASP A 157 -1.88 19.57 0.57
N THR A 158 -1.83 19.73 1.87
CA THR A 158 -1.09 18.84 2.78
C THR A 158 -1.59 17.39 2.75
N ARG A 159 -2.65 17.12 2.01
CA ARG A 159 -3.28 15.79 1.85
C ARG A 159 -3.55 15.52 0.39
N MET A 160 -3.37 14.26 0.00
CA MET A 160 -3.70 13.82 -1.36
C MET A 160 -5.20 13.88 -1.60
N ARG A 161 -5.61 14.42 -2.76
CA ARG A 161 -7.00 14.46 -3.23
C ARG A 161 -7.23 13.40 -4.31
N ASP A 162 -8.50 13.08 -4.54
CA ASP A 162 -8.87 12.25 -5.69
C ASP A 162 -8.65 13.01 -7.01
N ILE A 163 -8.29 12.27 -8.05
CA ILE A 163 -8.00 12.81 -9.39
C ILE A 163 -9.06 12.44 -10.43
N VAL A 164 -10.27 12.08 -10.00
CA VAL A 164 -11.31 11.54 -10.92
C VAL A 164 -11.58 12.47 -12.11
N ALA A 165 -11.56 13.79 -11.90
CA ALA A 165 -11.80 14.79 -12.95
C ALA A 165 -10.59 14.94 -13.92
N THR A 166 -9.39 14.56 -13.48
CA THR A 166 -8.12 14.79 -14.18
C THR A 166 -7.43 13.52 -14.66
N ILE A 167 -8.06 12.33 -14.47
CA ILE A 167 -7.52 11.07 -14.96
C ILE A 167 -7.32 11.13 -16.47
N GLN A 168 -6.10 10.82 -16.91
CA GLN A 168 -5.76 10.76 -18.33
C GLN A 168 -6.00 9.36 -18.91
N ALA A 169 -6.01 9.25 -20.24
CA ALA A 169 -6.35 8.01 -20.94
C ALA A 169 -5.40 6.84 -20.62
N ASP A 170 -4.11 7.10 -20.47
CA ASP A 170 -3.09 6.13 -20.07
C ASP A 170 -3.31 5.66 -18.62
N GLN A 171 -3.59 6.58 -17.71
CA GLN A 171 -3.93 6.27 -16.32
C GLN A 171 -5.23 5.46 -16.22
N TYR A 172 -6.29 5.88 -16.94
CA TYR A 172 -7.58 5.17 -16.93
C TYR A 172 -7.45 3.75 -17.46
N ARG A 173 -6.64 3.53 -18.50
CA ARG A 173 -6.37 2.20 -19.04
C ARG A 173 -5.84 1.25 -17.95
N LEU A 174 -4.93 1.72 -17.10
CA LEU A 174 -4.37 0.94 -16.00
C LEU A 174 -5.35 0.77 -14.83
N ILE A 175 -6.12 1.81 -14.51
CA ILE A 175 -7.17 1.78 -13.48
C ILE A 175 -8.23 0.74 -13.82
N ALA A 176 -8.69 0.72 -15.07
CA ALA A 176 -9.80 -0.12 -15.55
C ALA A 176 -9.37 -1.51 -16.05
N ARG A 177 -8.09 -1.87 -15.92
CA ARG A 177 -7.58 -3.17 -16.33
C ARG A 177 -8.10 -4.27 -15.41
N GLU A 178 -8.34 -5.47 -15.97
CA GLU A 178 -8.73 -6.66 -15.22
C GLU A 178 -7.76 -6.95 -14.06
N PRO A 179 -8.21 -7.59 -12.97
CA PRO A 179 -7.37 -7.90 -11.82
C PRO A 179 -6.24 -8.88 -12.15
N GLU A 180 -6.42 -9.74 -13.15
CA GLU A 180 -5.43 -10.72 -13.62
C GLU A 180 -5.07 -10.49 -15.10
N PRO A 181 -3.81 -10.78 -15.50
CA PRO A 181 -2.67 -11.19 -14.67
C PRO A 181 -2.19 -10.07 -13.72
N PRO A 182 -1.27 -10.37 -12.77
CA PRO A 182 -0.69 -9.36 -11.90
C PRO A 182 -0.12 -8.19 -12.71
N LEU A 183 -0.36 -6.97 -12.25
CA LEU A 183 0.02 -5.75 -12.95
C LEU A 183 1.11 -5.01 -12.18
N VAL A 184 2.21 -4.70 -12.86
CA VAL A 184 3.24 -3.78 -12.37
C VAL A 184 3.10 -2.46 -13.10
N ILE A 185 2.98 -1.38 -12.34
CA ILE A 185 2.94 -0.02 -12.87
C ILE A 185 4.27 0.66 -12.52
N GLN A 186 5.17 0.72 -13.51
CA GLN A 186 6.38 1.51 -13.45
C GLN A 186 6.02 2.95 -13.77
N GLY A 187 6.47 3.89 -12.97
CA GLY A 187 6.28 5.30 -13.28
C GLY A 187 7.28 6.17 -12.55
N GLY A 188 7.86 7.11 -13.26
CA GLY A 188 8.77 8.09 -12.71
C GLY A 188 8.10 9.07 -11.73
N PRO A 189 8.88 10.02 -11.18
CA PRO A 189 8.37 11.04 -10.30
C PRO A 189 7.26 11.86 -10.94
N GLY A 190 6.19 12.14 -10.19
CA GLY A 190 5.09 12.99 -10.65
C GLY A 190 4.15 12.40 -11.69
N THR A 191 4.24 11.08 -11.99
CA THR A 191 3.34 10.40 -12.94
C THR A 191 1.98 10.02 -12.35
N GLY A 192 1.82 10.14 -11.03
CA GLY A 192 0.56 9.84 -10.35
C GLY A 192 0.32 8.36 -10.04
N LYS A 193 1.37 7.53 -9.96
CA LYS A 193 1.28 6.09 -9.63
C LYS A 193 0.34 5.78 -8.47
N THR A 194 0.58 6.41 -7.32
CA THR A 194 -0.23 6.23 -6.10
C THR A 194 -1.70 6.54 -6.35
N ALA A 195 -1.99 7.66 -7.06
CA ALA A 195 -3.35 8.02 -7.44
C ALA A 195 -3.99 6.94 -8.31
N VAL A 196 -3.27 6.45 -9.32
CA VAL A 196 -3.72 5.34 -10.17
C VAL A 196 -4.02 4.10 -9.35
N GLY A 197 -3.15 3.73 -8.41
CA GLY A 197 -3.36 2.56 -7.54
C GLY A 197 -4.61 2.68 -6.66
N LEU A 198 -4.83 3.83 -6.03
CA LEU A 198 -6.00 4.08 -5.18
C LEU A 198 -7.31 4.10 -5.99
N HIS A 199 -7.30 4.76 -7.16
CA HIS A 199 -8.46 4.76 -8.06
C HIS A 199 -8.72 3.36 -8.65
N ARG A 200 -7.66 2.58 -8.91
CA ARG A 200 -7.79 1.18 -9.31
C ARG A 200 -8.44 0.34 -8.22
N ALA A 201 -8.08 0.54 -6.93
CA ALA A 201 -8.75 -0.14 -5.82
C ALA A 201 -10.27 0.11 -5.85
N SER A 202 -10.66 1.39 -5.99
CA SER A 202 -12.06 1.78 -6.07
C SER A 202 -12.76 1.20 -7.32
N TYR A 203 -12.11 1.26 -8.49
CA TYR A 203 -12.65 0.70 -9.72
C TYR A 203 -12.85 -0.81 -9.65
N LEU A 204 -11.87 -1.56 -9.14
CA LEU A 204 -11.94 -3.00 -9.00
C LEU A 204 -13.06 -3.44 -8.05
N LEU A 205 -13.26 -2.75 -6.93
CA LEU A 205 -14.39 -3.01 -6.03
C LEU A 205 -15.74 -2.74 -6.70
N TYR A 206 -15.83 -1.73 -7.56
CA TYR A 206 -17.03 -1.44 -8.30
C TYR A 206 -17.31 -2.52 -9.38
N ALA A 207 -16.31 -2.82 -10.22
CA ALA A 207 -16.44 -3.70 -11.37
C ALA A 207 -16.53 -5.20 -11.00
N HIS A 208 -15.80 -5.63 -9.96
CA HIS A 208 -15.67 -7.03 -9.54
C HIS A 208 -16.20 -7.29 -8.12
N ARG A 209 -17.25 -6.58 -7.70
CA ARG A 209 -17.79 -6.58 -6.34
C ARG A 209 -18.19 -7.97 -5.81
N SER A 210 -18.57 -8.89 -6.70
CA SER A 210 -18.91 -10.26 -6.33
C SER A 210 -17.69 -11.12 -5.99
N GLU A 211 -16.53 -10.81 -6.55
CA GLU A 211 -15.30 -11.60 -6.48
C GLU A 211 -14.31 -10.97 -5.47
N LEU A 212 -14.13 -9.65 -5.55
CA LEU A 212 -13.19 -8.90 -4.73
C LEU A 212 -13.92 -8.19 -3.58
N ARG A 213 -14.13 -8.90 -2.47
CA ARG A 213 -14.88 -8.35 -1.32
C ARG A 213 -14.09 -7.35 -0.48
N ARG A 214 -12.77 -7.50 -0.43
CA ARG A 214 -11.84 -6.66 0.35
C ARG A 214 -10.56 -6.47 -0.44
N ILE A 215 -10.06 -5.26 -0.45
CA ILE A 215 -8.75 -4.91 -1.03
C ILE A 215 -7.84 -4.39 0.08
N LEU A 216 -6.57 -4.76 0.03
CA LEU A 216 -5.52 -4.22 0.88
C LEU A 216 -4.62 -3.31 0.05
N VAL A 217 -4.42 -2.08 0.52
CA VAL A 217 -3.39 -1.17 -0.01
C VAL A 217 -2.26 -1.10 1.01
N VAL A 218 -1.06 -1.44 0.56
CA VAL A 218 0.16 -1.43 1.37
C VAL A 218 1.06 -0.29 0.91
N GLY A 219 1.42 0.61 1.82
CA GLY A 219 2.37 1.68 1.58
C GLY A 219 3.67 1.50 2.38
N PRO A 220 4.68 2.33 2.10
CA PRO A 220 6.02 2.19 2.67
C PRO A 220 6.07 2.48 4.18
N ASN A 221 5.34 3.45 4.67
CA ASN A 221 5.38 3.89 6.06
C ASN A 221 4.05 4.53 6.52
N PRO A 222 3.83 4.71 7.84
CA PRO A 222 2.59 5.30 8.37
C PRO A 222 2.33 6.74 7.93
N ALA A 223 3.37 7.57 7.80
CA ALA A 223 3.21 8.98 7.36
C ALA A 223 2.67 9.07 5.93
N PHE A 224 3.16 8.20 5.05
CA PHE A 224 2.63 8.08 3.69
C PHE A 224 1.17 7.61 3.71
N MET A 225 0.83 6.62 4.54
CA MET A 225 -0.54 6.14 4.64
C MET A 225 -1.51 7.21 5.16
N GLU A 226 -1.07 8.05 6.10
CA GLU A 226 -1.83 9.21 6.57
C GLU A 226 -2.08 10.22 5.44
N TYR A 227 -1.04 10.50 4.63
CA TYR A 227 -1.15 11.41 3.48
C TYR A 227 -2.21 10.95 2.46
N VAL A 228 -2.30 9.66 2.17
CA VAL A 228 -3.23 9.08 1.18
C VAL A 228 -4.58 8.66 1.75
N SER A 229 -4.74 8.68 3.09
CA SER A 229 -5.89 8.12 3.81
C SER A 229 -7.26 8.66 3.40
N HIS A 230 -7.31 9.87 2.87
CA HIS A 230 -8.56 10.55 2.52
C HIS A 230 -9.07 10.26 1.09
N VAL A 231 -8.24 9.68 0.22
CA VAL A 231 -8.59 9.45 -1.19
C VAL A 231 -9.70 8.42 -1.33
N LEU A 232 -9.55 7.25 -0.72
CA LEU A 232 -10.53 6.16 -0.82
C LEU A 232 -11.88 6.48 -0.17
N PRO A 233 -11.94 7.07 1.03
CA PRO A 233 -13.20 7.57 1.57
C PRO A 233 -13.88 8.60 0.67
N ALA A 234 -13.12 9.52 0.04
CA ALA A 234 -13.67 10.50 -0.92
C ALA A 234 -14.25 9.83 -2.18
N LEU A 235 -13.76 8.64 -2.54
CA LEU A 235 -14.33 7.81 -3.61
C LEU A 235 -15.50 6.94 -3.13
N GLY A 236 -15.81 6.97 -1.83
CA GLY A 236 -16.90 6.21 -1.24
C GLY A 236 -16.58 4.75 -0.91
N GLU A 237 -15.30 4.43 -0.75
CA GLU A 237 -14.82 3.06 -0.51
C GLU A 237 -14.36 2.87 0.93
N ASP A 238 -15.24 2.29 1.76
CA ASP A 238 -14.94 1.93 3.16
C ASP A 238 -14.39 0.49 3.31
N SER A 239 -14.42 -0.31 2.25
CA SER A 239 -14.02 -1.73 2.26
C SER A 239 -12.55 -1.96 1.85
N VAL A 240 -11.78 -0.89 1.70
CA VAL A 240 -10.34 -0.94 1.41
C VAL A 240 -9.56 -0.72 2.69
N ASP A 241 -8.79 -1.73 3.08
CA ASP A 241 -7.86 -1.61 4.19
C ASP A 241 -6.58 -0.91 3.69
N GLN A 242 -6.16 0.13 4.39
CA GLN A 242 -4.94 0.87 4.10
C GLN A 242 -3.96 0.67 5.26
N ARG A 243 -2.78 0.13 4.99
CA ARG A 243 -1.78 -0.20 6.02
C ARG A 243 -0.37 0.14 5.55
N ALA A 244 0.46 0.66 6.45
CA ALA A 244 1.89 0.62 6.22
C ALA A 244 2.40 -0.82 6.30
N VAL A 245 3.48 -1.15 5.58
CA VAL A 245 4.10 -2.48 5.62
C VAL A 245 4.46 -2.90 7.04
N THR A 246 4.87 -1.97 7.89
CA THR A 246 5.20 -2.20 9.31
C THR A 246 3.98 -2.49 10.18
N GLU A 247 2.79 -2.04 9.80
CA GLU A 247 1.54 -2.24 10.54
C GLU A 247 0.86 -3.59 10.25
N LEU A 248 1.39 -4.34 9.27
CA LEU A 248 0.88 -5.68 8.97
C LEU A 248 1.16 -6.69 10.10
N VAL A 249 2.06 -6.38 11.02
CA VAL A 249 2.43 -7.21 12.17
C VAL A 249 1.97 -6.55 13.47
N GLU A 250 0.73 -6.81 13.84
CA GLU A 250 0.12 -6.22 15.04
C GLU A 250 0.84 -6.63 16.32
N GLY A 251 0.94 -5.68 17.27
CA GLY A 251 1.52 -5.91 18.60
C GLY A 251 3.05 -6.00 18.64
N ALA A 252 3.75 -5.70 17.54
CA ALA A 252 5.21 -5.60 17.50
C ALA A 252 5.62 -4.12 17.43
N GLU A 253 6.16 -3.61 18.53
CA GLU A 253 6.66 -2.24 18.62
C GLU A 253 8.13 -2.18 18.18
N ILE A 254 8.43 -1.34 17.20
CA ILE A 254 9.79 -1.09 16.73
C ILE A 254 10.49 -0.21 17.76
N SER A 255 11.59 -0.70 18.31
CA SER A 255 12.36 -0.01 19.36
C SER A 255 13.87 0.04 19.10
N ARG A 256 14.29 -0.43 17.92
CA ARG A 256 15.70 -0.45 17.49
C ARG A 256 15.83 -0.40 15.97
N ALA A 257 16.99 0.04 15.51
CA ALA A 257 17.41 -0.08 14.13
C ALA A 257 18.50 -1.16 13.99
N ASP A 258 18.51 -1.87 12.88
CA ASP A 258 19.57 -2.81 12.53
C ASP A 258 20.60 -2.13 11.59
N PRO A 259 21.89 -2.49 11.68
CA PRO A 259 22.85 -2.17 10.64
C PRO A 259 22.41 -2.73 9.27
N LEU A 260 22.81 -2.07 8.19
CA LEU A 260 22.36 -2.43 6.83
C LEU A 260 22.68 -3.89 6.46
N GLU A 261 23.85 -4.39 6.84
CA GLU A 261 24.26 -5.78 6.59
C GLU A 261 23.31 -6.77 7.25
N VAL A 262 22.85 -6.46 8.48
CA VAL A 262 21.86 -7.25 9.19
C VAL A 262 20.48 -7.13 8.53
N GLN A 263 20.09 -5.94 8.07
CA GLN A 263 18.84 -5.74 7.34
C GLN A 263 18.84 -6.57 6.05
N ARG A 264 19.93 -6.56 5.27
CA ARG A 264 20.09 -7.35 4.05
C ARG A 264 20.01 -8.85 4.31
N LEU A 265 20.67 -9.32 5.35
CA LEU A 265 20.61 -10.73 5.72
C LEU A 265 19.21 -11.14 6.18
N LYS A 266 18.51 -10.31 6.95
CA LYS A 266 17.12 -10.56 7.35
C LYS A 266 16.12 -10.47 6.20
N ALA A 267 16.50 -9.79 5.11
CA ALA A 267 15.73 -9.72 3.87
C ALA A 267 15.76 -11.01 3.06
N ASP A 268 16.76 -11.88 3.29
CA ASP A 268 16.98 -13.10 2.53
C ASP A 268 15.89 -14.16 2.82
N THR A 269 15.29 -14.68 1.76
CA THR A 269 14.22 -15.70 1.85
C THR A 269 14.67 -17.01 2.49
N ARG A 270 15.98 -17.32 2.54
CA ARG A 270 16.54 -18.46 3.29
C ARG A 270 16.15 -18.43 4.76
N LEU A 271 15.87 -17.22 5.33
CA LEU A 271 15.43 -17.09 6.71
C LEU A 271 14.04 -17.72 6.96
N ALA A 272 13.22 -17.88 5.92
CA ALA A 272 11.95 -18.61 6.06
C ALA A 272 12.19 -20.09 6.44
N ASP A 273 13.21 -20.74 5.84
CA ASP A 273 13.59 -22.12 6.18
C ASP A 273 14.25 -22.20 7.56
N VAL A 274 15.09 -21.23 7.91
CA VAL A 274 15.68 -21.15 9.27
C VAL A 274 14.57 -21.01 10.32
N LEU A 275 13.58 -20.15 10.09
CA LEU A 275 12.44 -19.95 11.00
C LEU A 275 11.56 -21.21 11.10
N ARG A 276 11.34 -21.91 10.00
CA ARG A 276 10.59 -23.16 10.00
C ARG A 276 11.28 -24.19 10.88
N ARG A 277 12.61 -24.40 10.71
CA ARG A 277 13.38 -25.31 11.57
C ARG A 277 13.42 -24.84 13.02
N ALA A 278 13.54 -23.55 13.27
CA ALA A 278 13.49 -23.01 14.63
C ALA A 278 12.13 -23.26 15.31
N ALA A 279 11.04 -23.17 14.56
CA ALA A 279 9.69 -23.47 15.05
C ALA A 279 9.51 -24.99 15.29
N GLU A 280 10.04 -25.83 14.40
CA GLU A 280 10.09 -27.29 14.57
C GLU A 280 10.79 -27.67 15.87
N LEU A 281 12.04 -27.22 16.05
CA LEU A 281 12.84 -27.47 17.26
C LEU A 281 12.17 -26.93 18.54
N ALA A 282 11.49 -25.78 18.45
CA ALA A 282 10.78 -25.21 19.60
C ALA A 282 9.46 -25.93 19.92
N SER A 283 8.92 -26.67 18.96
CA SER A 283 7.70 -27.48 19.10
C SER A 283 7.99 -28.98 19.31
N GLU A 284 9.26 -29.38 19.38
CA GLU A 284 9.62 -30.72 19.73
C GLU A 284 9.27 -31.00 21.19
N GLY A 285 8.51 -32.06 21.39
CA GLY A 285 8.17 -32.60 22.69
C GLY A 285 8.28 -34.12 22.67
N GLU A 286 8.35 -34.72 23.82
CA GLU A 286 8.34 -36.17 23.96
C GLU A 286 6.89 -36.63 24.13
N PRO A 287 6.37 -37.52 23.25
CA PRO A 287 5.05 -38.11 23.45
C PRO A 287 4.92 -38.71 24.85
N GLN A 288 3.85 -38.36 25.52
CA GLN A 288 3.57 -38.84 26.88
C GLN A 288 2.35 -39.75 26.87
N GLU A 289 2.15 -40.53 27.93
CA GLU A 289 0.87 -41.19 28.17
C GLU A 289 -0.16 -40.25 28.78
N LEU A 290 -1.42 -40.39 28.41
CA LEU A 290 -2.55 -39.73 29.06
C LEU A 290 -3.41 -40.75 29.79
N VAL A 291 -3.09 -41.09 31.01
CA VAL A 291 -3.84 -42.05 31.82
C VAL A 291 -4.54 -41.37 32.98
N VAL A 292 -5.83 -41.60 33.11
CA VAL A 292 -6.68 -41.00 34.16
C VAL A 292 -7.59 -42.06 34.76
N ARG A 293 -7.79 -41.99 36.08
CA ARG A 293 -8.75 -42.85 36.75
C ARG A 293 -10.16 -42.21 36.72
N LEU A 294 -11.06 -42.86 35.95
CA LEU A 294 -12.47 -42.48 35.84
C LEU A 294 -13.35 -43.68 36.29
N GLU A 295 -14.36 -43.45 37.09
CA GLU A 295 -15.28 -44.47 37.64
C GLU A 295 -14.56 -45.73 38.16
N GLY A 296 -13.39 -45.51 38.80
CA GLY A 296 -12.57 -46.58 39.38
C GLY A 296 -11.70 -47.38 38.39
N ARG A 297 -11.75 -47.09 37.07
CA ARG A 297 -10.94 -47.71 36.03
C ARG A 297 -9.86 -46.77 35.54
N PHE A 298 -8.74 -47.31 35.10
CA PHE A 298 -7.71 -46.56 34.38
C PHE A 298 -8.07 -46.51 32.89
N VAL A 299 -8.20 -45.31 32.36
CA VAL A 299 -8.54 -45.02 30.97
C VAL A 299 -7.46 -44.13 30.41
N GLY A 300 -7.06 -44.36 29.16
CA GLY A 300 -5.98 -43.52 28.61
C GLY A 300 -5.66 -43.72 27.14
N VAL A 301 -4.61 -43.03 26.76
CA VAL A 301 -3.90 -43.13 25.47
C VAL A 301 -2.45 -43.45 25.83
N GLU A 302 -1.93 -44.53 25.29
CA GLU A 302 -0.56 -45.00 25.49
C GLU A 302 0.43 -44.11 24.71
N VAL A 303 1.74 -44.16 25.07
CA VAL A 303 2.80 -43.36 24.45
C VAL A 303 2.88 -43.58 22.94
N ASP A 304 2.87 -44.84 22.50
CA ASP A 304 2.99 -45.19 21.08
C ASP A 304 1.79 -44.66 20.27
N GLU A 305 0.57 -44.79 20.80
CA GLU A 305 -0.65 -44.24 20.20
C GLU A 305 -0.60 -42.71 20.12
N ALA A 306 -0.12 -42.05 21.19
CA ALA A 306 0.05 -40.62 21.21
C ALA A 306 1.07 -40.13 20.15
N ALA A 307 2.16 -40.89 19.96
CA ALA A 307 3.16 -40.61 18.93
C ALA A 307 2.58 -40.74 17.52
N GLU A 308 1.82 -41.78 17.23
CA GLU A 308 1.15 -41.98 15.94
C GLU A 308 0.17 -40.84 15.63
N LEU A 309 -0.67 -40.46 16.59
CA LEU A 309 -1.63 -39.34 16.44
C LEU A 309 -0.93 -38.00 16.25
N LEU A 310 0.23 -37.79 16.87
CA LEU A 310 1.06 -36.60 16.72
C LEU A 310 1.64 -36.51 15.30
N GLU A 311 2.23 -37.62 14.82
CA GLU A 311 2.81 -37.69 13.47
C GLU A 311 1.72 -37.49 12.39
N GLU A 312 0.55 -38.11 12.54
CA GLU A 312 -0.57 -37.95 11.63
C GLU A 312 -1.00 -36.49 11.53
N ALA A 313 -1.19 -35.81 12.67
CA ALA A 313 -1.59 -34.42 12.70
C ALA A 313 -0.54 -33.49 12.07
N ARG A 314 0.75 -33.74 12.29
CA ARG A 314 1.86 -32.98 11.69
C ARG A 314 1.99 -33.21 10.20
N ALA A 315 1.83 -34.43 9.73
CA ALA A 315 1.90 -34.76 8.31
C ALA A 315 0.79 -34.06 7.50
N GLU A 316 -0.41 -33.92 8.08
CA GLU A 316 -1.57 -33.33 7.41
C GLU A 316 -1.55 -31.80 7.40
N LEU A 317 -1.20 -31.15 8.52
CA LEU A 317 -1.39 -29.71 8.75
C LEU A 317 -0.12 -28.97 9.24
N GLY A 318 1.02 -29.60 9.23
CA GLY A 318 2.31 -29.04 9.65
C GLY A 318 2.36 -28.73 11.15
N LEU A 319 2.94 -27.55 11.49
CA LEU A 319 3.08 -27.07 12.87
C LEU A 319 1.97 -26.16 13.34
N SER A 320 0.96 -25.93 12.51
CA SER A 320 -0.08 -24.93 12.74
C SER A 320 -0.92 -25.20 14.00
N ALA A 321 -1.55 -24.15 14.53
CA ALA A 321 -2.52 -24.27 15.62
C ALA A 321 -3.66 -25.24 15.26
N ALA A 322 -4.06 -25.30 13.99
CA ALA A 322 -5.05 -26.26 13.50
C ALA A 322 -4.57 -27.71 13.61
N ALA A 323 -3.29 -27.96 13.31
CA ALA A 323 -2.68 -29.28 13.48
C ALA A 323 -2.67 -29.71 14.96
N ARG A 324 -2.28 -28.79 15.85
CA ARG A 324 -2.29 -29.06 17.30
C ARG A 324 -3.72 -29.30 17.84
N GLU A 325 -4.70 -28.57 17.32
CA GLU A 325 -6.11 -28.80 17.65
C GLU A 325 -6.60 -30.16 17.12
N ARG A 326 -6.18 -30.54 15.92
CA ARG A 326 -6.44 -31.88 15.35
C ARG A 326 -5.86 -32.99 16.24
N PHE A 327 -4.59 -32.86 16.64
CA PHE A 327 -3.95 -33.78 17.58
C PHE A 327 -4.75 -33.86 18.89
N ARG A 328 -5.12 -32.75 19.48
CA ARG A 328 -5.95 -32.70 20.70
C ARG A 328 -7.28 -33.45 20.53
N MET A 329 -7.96 -33.23 19.41
CA MET A 329 -9.25 -33.90 19.14
C MET A 329 -9.09 -35.40 18.90
N ASN A 330 -8.04 -35.82 18.20
CA ASN A 330 -7.77 -37.24 17.97
C ASN A 330 -7.42 -37.94 19.28
N VAL A 331 -6.60 -37.34 20.13
CA VAL A 331 -6.29 -37.85 21.48
C VAL A 331 -7.56 -37.99 22.32
N LEU A 332 -8.42 -36.98 22.35
CA LEU A 332 -9.69 -37.01 23.09
C LEU A 332 -10.63 -38.10 22.57
N ARG A 333 -10.70 -38.29 21.25
CA ARG A 333 -11.53 -39.33 20.65
C ARG A 333 -11.01 -40.69 21.02
N ARG A 334 -9.72 -40.92 20.91
CA ARG A 334 -9.08 -42.18 21.29
C ARG A 334 -9.25 -42.50 22.79
N PHE A 335 -9.06 -41.49 23.64
CA PHE A 335 -9.32 -41.57 25.08
C PHE A 335 -10.78 -41.97 25.38
N TYR A 336 -11.73 -41.37 24.68
CA TYR A 336 -13.16 -41.66 24.87
C TYR A 336 -13.55 -43.08 24.38
N GLU A 337 -12.92 -43.59 23.34
CA GLU A 337 -13.07 -44.96 22.87
C GLU A 337 -12.59 -45.96 23.93
N ASP A 338 -11.40 -45.75 24.52
CA ASP A 338 -10.89 -46.59 25.62
C ASP A 338 -11.79 -46.52 26.85
N TYR A 339 -12.34 -45.30 27.14
CA TYR A 339 -13.31 -45.13 28.22
C TYR A 339 -14.54 -46.03 28.04
N GLY A 340 -15.13 -46.07 26.85
CA GLY A 340 -16.25 -46.94 26.52
C GLY A 340 -15.93 -48.43 26.62
N VAL A 341 -14.76 -48.83 26.11
CA VAL A 341 -14.29 -50.23 26.16
C VAL A 341 -14.08 -50.66 27.61
N ARG A 342 -13.41 -49.88 28.45
CA ARG A 342 -13.11 -50.20 29.85
C ARG A 342 -14.35 -50.29 30.75
N LEU A 343 -15.44 -49.68 30.34
CA LEU A 343 -16.73 -49.74 31.05
C LEU A 343 -17.73 -50.73 30.47
N GLY A 344 -17.29 -51.59 29.56
CA GLY A 344 -18.12 -52.66 29.01
C GLY A 344 -19.17 -52.19 28.01
N GLY A 345 -18.91 -51.07 27.34
CA GLY A 345 -19.78 -50.49 26.28
C GLY A 345 -20.81 -49.47 26.79
N GLU A 346 -20.91 -49.24 28.08
CA GLU A 346 -21.77 -48.21 28.67
C GLU A 346 -20.91 -47.03 29.14
N ALA A 347 -20.90 -45.93 28.38
CA ALA A 347 -20.27 -44.70 28.79
C ALA A 347 -21.21 -43.94 29.74
N PHE A 348 -20.82 -43.77 31.01
CA PHE A 348 -21.60 -43.01 32.01
C PHE A 348 -21.55 -41.51 31.79
N ARG A 349 -20.59 -41.01 31.00
CA ARG A 349 -20.45 -39.57 30.68
C ARG A 349 -20.40 -39.37 29.15
N SER A 350 -20.95 -38.27 28.72
CA SER A 350 -20.80 -37.83 27.33
C SER A 350 -19.34 -37.46 27.01
N PHE A 351 -19.01 -37.38 25.73
CA PHE A 351 -17.70 -36.94 25.25
C PHE A 351 -17.33 -35.56 25.84
N GLU A 352 -18.29 -34.61 25.85
CA GLU A 352 -18.10 -33.26 26.37
C GLU A 352 -17.86 -33.23 27.89
N GLU A 353 -18.50 -34.14 28.63
CA GLU A 353 -18.31 -34.25 30.08
C GLU A 353 -16.92 -34.82 30.41
N VAL A 354 -16.43 -35.81 29.65
CA VAL A 354 -15.08 -36.33 29.77
C VAL A 354 -14.05 -35.26 29.42
N GLU A 355 -14.20 -34.59 28.30
CA GLU A 355 -13.33 -33.47 27.92
C GLU A 355 -13.26 -32.40 29.01
N ARG A 356 -14.41 -31.99 29.53
CA ARG A 356 -14.50 -30.99 30.60
C ARG A 356 -13.81 -31.45 31.89
N ALA A 357 -13.89 -32.74 32.21
CA ALA A 357 -13.21 -33.31 33.37
C ALA A 357 -11.69 -33.29 33.20
N LEU A 358 -11.19 -33.69 32.03
CA LEU A 358 -9.76 -33.67 31.71
C LEU A 358 -9.18 -32.26 31.67
N ARG A 359 -9.92 -31.30 31.18
CA ARG A 359 -9.52 -29.88 31.21
C ARG A 359 -9.43 -29.33 32.63
N ARG A 360 -10.42 -29.60 33.48
CA ARG A 360 -10.45 -29.12 34.90
C ARG A 360 -9.28 -29.64 35.71
N ASP A 361 -8.88 -30.91 35.47
CA ASP A 361 -7.77 -31.54 36.17
C ASP A 361 -6.38 -31.05 35.61
N GLY A 362 -6.36 -30.35 34.51
CA GLY A 362 -5.14 -29.87 33.87
C GLY A 362 -4.24 -30.95 33.27
N ARG A 363 -4.66 -32.21 33.30
CA ARG A 363 -3.86 -33.35 32.77
C ARG A 363 -3.77 -33.30 31.27
N LEU A 364 -4.87 -32.99 30.58
CA LEU A 364 -4.88 -32.83 29.12
C LEU A 364 -3.92 -31.71 28.68
N THR A 365 -3.94 -30.56 29.37
CA THR A 365 -3.05 -29.45 29.04
C THR A 365 -1.59 -29.84 29.23
N ARG A 366 -1.24 -30.46 30.36
CA ARG A 366 0.13 -30.91 30.62
C ARG A 366 0.59 -31.97 29.61
N PHE A 367 -0.28 -32.90 29.26
CA PHE A 367 0.00 -33.91 28.23
C PHE A 367 0.29 -33.26 26.88
N LEU A 368 -0.59 -32.33 26.45
CA LEU A 368 -0.43 -31.62 25.18
C LEU A 368 0.85 -30.77 25.16
N ASP A 369 1.15 -30.06 26.25
CA ASP A 369 2.35 -29.21 26.33
C ASP A 369 3.64 -30.00 26.40
N ALA A 370 3.62 -31.21 26.95
CA ALA A 370 4.78 -32.13 26.96
C ALA A 370 4.98 -32.81 25.60
N SER A 371 3.90 -33.30 24.99
CA SER A 371 3.97 -34.01 23.71
C SER A 371 4.15 -33.08 22.52
N TRP A 372 3.55 -31.89 22.59
CA TRP A 372 3.66 -30.88 21.54
C TRP A 372 3.64 -29.46 22.14
N PRO A 373 4.80 -28.93 22.56
CA PRO A 373 4.91 -27.53 22.99
C PRO A 373 4.38 -26.56 21.94
N ALA A 374 3.68 -25.50 22.39
CA ALA A 374 3.16 -24.43 21.54
C ALA A 374 3.88 -23.11 21.84
N PRO A 375 5.06 -22.89 21.28
CA PRO A 375 5.80 -21.66 21.49
C PRO A 375 5.06 -20.47 20.85
N LYS A 376 5.21 -19.29 21.44
CA LYS A 376 4.75 -18.06 20.81
C LYS A 376 5.72 -17.67 19.69
N PRO A 377 5.23 -17.13 18.56
CA PRO A 377 6.09 -16.65 17.46
C PRO A 377 7.24 -15.73 17.92
N GLU A 378 6.91 -14.80 18.82
CA GLU A 378 7.88 -13.87 19.40
C GLU A 378 8.97 -14.59 20.21
N GLN A 379 8.65 -15.69 20.86
CA GLN A 379 9.61 -16.50 21.61
C GLN A 379 10.55 -17.25 20.67
N VAL A 380 10.01 -17.80 19.57
CA VAL A 380 10.82 -18.48 18.55
C VAL A 380 11.86 -17.54 17.95
N VAL A 381 11.43 -16.36 17.47
CA VAL A 381 12.34 -15.39 16.85
C VAL A 381 13.36 -14.83 17.87
N ARG A 382 12.92 -14.52 19.11
CA ARG A 382 13.84 -14.06 20.16
C ARG A 382 14.88 -15.11 20.51
N ARG A 383 14.48 -16.38 20.71
CA ARG A 383 15.38 -17.47 21.05
C ARG A 383 16.35 -17.73 19.90
N LEU A 384 15.88 -17.71 18.66
CA LEU A 384 16.70 -17.89 17.47
C LEU A 384 17.88 -16.92 17.46
N PHE A 385 17.66 -15.63 17.67
CA PHE A 385 18.72 -14.63 17.60
C PHE A 385 19.50 -14.41 18.92
N SER A 386 18.99 -14.87 20.06
CA SER A 386 19.68 -14.72 21.34
C SER A 386 20.53 -15.94 21.74
N SER A 387 20.19 -17.14 21.25
CA SER A 387 20.92 -18.38 21.56
C SER A 387 21.78 -18.83 20.39
N ARG A 388 23.10 -18.96 20.65
CA ARG A 388 24.04 -19.49 19.65
C ARG A 388 23.67 -20.93 19.22
N GLU A 389 23.25 -21.76 20.17
CA GLU A 389 22.90 -23.14 19.93
C GLU A 389 21.62 -23.24 19.07
N SER A 390 20.59 -22.46 19.42
CA SER A 390 19.33 -22.43 18.67
C SER A 390 19.55 -21.93 17.23
N LEU A 391 20.36 -20.89 17.04
CA LEU A 391 20.67 -20.38 15.72
C LEU A 391 21.49 -21.39 14.90
N ALA A 392 22.54 -21.98 15.49
CA ALA A 392 23.35 -22.96 14.79
C ALA A 392 22.54 -24.19 14.36
N ALA A 393 21.66 -24.71 15.23
CA ALA A 393 20.81 -25.84 14.91
C ALA A 393 19.79 -25.53 13.80
N ALA A 394 19.15 -24.37 13.85
CA ALA A 394 18.14 -24.00 12.86
C ALA A 394 18.76 -23.59 11.51
N ALA A 395 19.95 -22.97 11.52
CA ALA A 395 20.63 -22.45 10.33
C ALA A 395 21.61 -23.46 9.69
N ASP A 396 21.73 -24.68 10.23
CA ASP A 396 22.68 -25.70 9.74
C ASP A 396 22.46 -25.99 8.24
N GLY A 397 23.53 -25.81 7.46
CA GLY A 397 23.52 -25.99 6.01
C GLY A 397 22.74 -24.91 5.23
N ILE A 398 22.22 -23.85 5.90
CA ILE A 398 21.50 -22.73 5.26
C ILE A 398 22.31 -21.43 5.34
N LEU A 399 22.85 -21.11 6.53
CA LEU A 399 23.65 -19.91 6.76
C LEU A 399 25.05 -20.31 7.21
N ASP A 400 26.06 -19.56 6.74
CA ASP A 400 27.42 -19.74 7.18
C ASP A 400 27.69 -19.15 8.59
N ALA A 401 28.91 -19.32 9.10
CA ALA A 401 29.26 -18.90 10.45
C ALA A 401 29.29 -17.37 10.63
N ASP A 402 29.66 -16.63 9.59
CA ASP A 402 29.70 -15.16 9.61
C ASP A 402 28.29 -14.58 9.56
N GLU A 403 27.42 -15.12 8.70
CA GLU A 403 25.99 -14.78 8.64
C GLU A 403 25.30 -15.03 10.00
N GLN A 404 25.56 -16.17 10.63
CA GLN A 404 25.03 -16.49 11.95
C GLN A 404 25.57 -15.52 13.02
N ALA A 405 26.83 -15.10 12.93
CA ALA A 405 27.42 -14.14 13.86
C ALA A 405 26.76 -12.76 13.74
N LEU A 406 26.43 -12.31 12.52
CA LEU A 406 25.71 -11.07 12.25
C LEU A 406 24.29 -11.05 12.84
N LEU A 407 23.58 -12.17 12.75
CA LEU A 407 22.19 -12.26 13.25
C LEU A 407 22.12 -12.31 14.78
N ARG A 408 23.19 -12.71 15.46
CA ARG A 408 23.20 -12.81 16.93
C ARG A 408 23.06 -11.46 17.59
N ARG A 409 22.15 -11.38 18.55
CA ARG A 409 21.93 -10.15 19.34
C ARG A 409 21.69 -10.44 20.81
N ALA A 410 22.25 -9.58 21.68
CA ALA A 410 22.05 -9.64 23.13
C ALA A 410 20.90 -8.75 23.62
N ARG A 411 20.47 -7.75 22.82
CA ARG A 411 19.44 -6.77 23.22
C ARG A 411 18.05 -7.21 22.80
N SER A 412 17.07 -7.01 23.67
CA SER A 412 15.63 -7.14 23.37
C SER A 412 15.16 -5.97 22.48
N GLY A 413 13.98 -6.12 21.90
CA GLY A 413 13.36 -5.12 21.02
C GLY A 413 13.28 -5.63 19.57
N TRP A 414 12.35 -5.05 18.81
CA TRP A 414 12.16 -5.38 17.40
C TRP A 414 12.72 -4.27 16.52
N SER A 415 13.35 -4.65 15.44
CA SER A 415 13.65 -3.76 14.32
C SER A 415 12.60 -3.92 13.24
N ASP A 416 12.58 -2.99 12.30
CA ASP A 416 11.74 -3.05 11.10
C ASP A 416 11.98 -4.36 10.31
N ALA A 417 13.26 -4.75 10.15
CA ALA A 417 13.65 -6.00 9.49
C ALA A 417 13.25 -7.29 10.26
N ASP A 418 12.86 -7.19 11.54
CA ASP A 418 12.33 -8.35 12.30
C ASP A 418 10.86 -8.63 12.00
N LEU A 419 10.08 -7.64 11.55
CA LEU A 419 8.64 -7.77 11.36
C LEU A 419 8.25 -8.88 10.35
N PRO A 420 8.87 -8.95 9.17
CA PRO A 420 8.59 -10.05 8.23
C PRO A 420 8.94 -11.43 8.81
N LEU A 421 9.96 -11.51 9.66
CA LEU A 421 10.36 -12.76 10.32
C LEU A 421 9.35 -13.17 11.41
N LEU A 422 8.79 -12.20 12.13
CA LEU A 422 7.68 -12.44 13.07
C LEU A 422 6.44 -12.92 12.35
N ASP A 423 6.10 -12.31 11.22
CA ASP A 423 4.96 -12.73 10.38
C ASP A 423 5.16 -14.15 9.85
N GLU A 424 6.37 -14.49 9.40
CA GLU A 424 6.72 -15.85 8.98
C GLU A 424 6.51 -16.85 10.12
N ALA A 425 7.04 -16.57 11.30
CA ALA A 425 6.87 -17.43 12.47
C ALA A 425 5.38 -17.56 12.88
N ARG A 426 4.59 -16.48 12.78
CA ARG A 426 3.14 -16.51 13.02
C ARG A 426 2.43 -17.39 12.00
N ALA A 427 2.77 -17.27 10.73
CA ALA A 427 2.17 -18.08 9.68
C ALA A 427 2.48 -19.58 9.84
N ILE A 428 3.71 -19.91 10.25
CA ILE A 428 4.10 -21.30 10.53
C ILE A 428 3.30 -21.89 11.72
N LEU A 429 3.18 -21.14 12.81
CA LEU A 429 2.60 -21.65 14.07
C LEU A 429 1.08 -21.49 14.16
N HIS A 430 0.52 -20.46 13.51
CA HIS A 430 -0.92 -20.15 13.61
C HIS A 430 -1.68 -20.33 12.30
N GLY A 431 -0.97 -20.52 11.19
CA GLY A 431 -1.53 -20.52 9.84
C GLY A 431 -1.51 -19.12 9.20
N PRO A 432 -1.88 -19.04 7.92
CA PRO A 432 -1.84 -17.79 7.16
C PRO A 432 -2.81 -16.73 7.75
N PRO A 433 -2.50 -15.44 7.59
CA PRO A 433 -3.40 -14.37 7.99
C PRO A 433 -4.67 -14.32 7.11
N THR A 434 -5.60 -13.41 7.45
CA THR A 434 -6.78 -13.15 6.63
C THR A 434 -6.39 -12.74 5.22
N HIS A 435 -7.02 -13.33 4.21
CA HIS A 435 -6.77 -13.05 2.81
C HIS A 435 -7.67 -11.92 2.30
N TYR A 436 -7.10 -11.14 1.37
CA TYR A 436 -7.77 -10.11 0.58
C TYR A 436 -7.95 -10.58 -0.85
N GLY A 437 -9.04 -10.18 -1.49
CA GLY A 437 -9.31 -10.54 -2.89
C GLY A 437 -8.30 -9.91 -3.85
N HIS A 438 -7.77 -8.73 -3.49
CA HIS A 438 -6.72 -8.05 -4.25
C HIS A 438 -5.79 -7.30 -3.30
N VAL A 439 -4.51 -7.23 -3.64
CA VAL A 439 -3.51 -6.46 -2.90
C VAL A 439 -2.83 -5.46 -3.83
N ILE A 440 -2.78 -4.21 -3.41
CA ILE A 440 -2.05 -3.14 -4.10
C ILE A 440 -0.87 -2.75 -3.23
N VAL A 441 0.33 -2.75 -3.80
CA VAL A 441 1.57 -2.43 -3.10
C VAL A 441 2.17 -1.19 -3.72
N ASP A 442 2.32 -0.12 -2.94
CA ASP A 442 2.98 1.10 -3.40
C ASP A 442 4.43 1.17 -2.92
N GLU A 443 5.27 1.86 -3.69
CA GLU A 443 6.72 1.98 -3.49
C GLU A 443 7.40 0.60 -3.34
N ALA A 444 6.92 -0.40 -4.11
CA ALA A 444 7.33 -1.80 -3.97
C ALA A 444 8.84 -2.03 -4.19
N GLN A 445 9.52 -1.17 -4.95
CA GLN A 445 10.97 -1.25 -5.19
C GLN A 445 11.81 -1.12 -3.90
N ASP A 446 11.23 -0.66 -2.79
CA ASP A 446 11.93 -0.58 -1.49
C ASP A 446 11.69 -1.78 -0.60
N LEU A 447 10.70 -2.62 -0.91
CA LEU A 447 10.37 -3.77 -0.07
C LEU A 447 11.40 -4.87 -0.25
N THR A 448 11.78 -5.47 0.87
CA THR A 448 12.66 -6.64 0.87
C THR A 448 11.92 -7.91 0.44
N PRO A 449 12.62 -8.96 -0.04
CA PRO A 449 12.01 -10.26 -0.37
C PRO A 449 11.15 -10.83 0.75
N MET A 450 11.59 -10.71 2.01
CA MET A 450 10.80 -11.17 3.15
C MET A 450 9.57 -10.29 3.43
N GLN A 451 9.62 -8.96 3.15
CA GLN A 451 8.44 -8.09 3.20
C GLN A 451 7.46 -8.41 2.07
N LEU A 452 7.96 -8.63 0.85
CA LEU A 452 7.12 -9.08 -0.27
C LEU A 452 6.43 -10.42 0.05
N ARG A 453 7.15 -11.37 0.64
CA ARG A 453 6.59 -12.63 1.11
C ARG A 453 5.51 -12.43 2.19
N MET A 454 5.72 -11.51 3.12
CA MET A 454 4.75 -11.13 4.15
C MET A 454 3.47 -10.55 3.54
N VAL A 455 3.59 -9.65 2.56
CA VAL A 455 2.46 -9.05 1.83
C VAL A 455 1.75 -10.10 0.99
N SER A 456 2.51 -10.92 0.24
CA SER A 456 2.01 -11.98 -0.63
C SER A 456 1.12 -12.99 0.10
N ARG A 457 1.45 -13.31 1.33
CA ARG A 457 0.68 -14.23 2.17
C ARG A 457 -0.74 -13.73 2.46
N ARG A 458 -1.01 -12.44 2.28
CA ARG A 458 -2.33 -11.82 2.50
C ARG A 458 -3.21 -11.79 1.26
N ALA A 459 -2.68 -12.14 0.10
CA ALA A 459 -3.45 -12.17 -1.15
C ALA A 459 -4.06 -13.54 -1.42
N ALA A 460 -5.30 -13.55 -1.86
CA ALA A 460 -5.96 -14.76 -2.37
C ALA A 460 -5.57 -15.07 -3.83
N GLY A 461 -5.02 -14.10 -4.57
CA GLY A 461 -4.62 -14.25 -5.97
C GLY A 461 -3.96 -13.00 -6.54
N ALA A 462 -4.77 -12.04 -6.96
CA ALA A 462 -4.35 -10.93 -7.79
C ALA A 462 -3.57 -9.82 -7.08
N PHE A 463 -2.57 -9.24 -7.78
CA PHE A 463 -1.74 -8.14 -7.31
C PHE A 463 -1.71 -6.97 -8.28
N THR A 464 -1.59 -5.76 -7.72
CA THR A 464 -1.08 -4.59 -8.44
C THR A 464 0.13 -4.04 -7.68
N VAL A 465 1.23 -3.87 -8.38
CA VAL A 465 2.49 -3.36 -7.85
C VAL A 465 2.75 -1.99 -8.46
N LEU A 466 2.97 -0.99 -7.63
CA LEU A 466 3.31 0.37 -8.03
C LEU A 466 4.73 0.67 -7.58
N GLY A 467 5.51 1.32 -8.43
CA GLY A 467 6.83 1.73 -8.03
C GLY A 467 7.62 2.44 -9.11
N ASP A 468 8.81 2.85 -8.73
CA ASP A 468 9.82 3.40 -9.61
C ASP A 468 11.16 2.72 -9.31
N ILE A 469 11.58 1.83 -10.20
CA ILE A 469 12.83 1.08 -10.01
C ILE A 469 14.06 2.00 -9.97
N ALA A 470 13.98 3.18 -10.59
CA ALA A 470 15.04 4.18 -10.52
C ALA A 470 15.19 4.78 -9.12
N GLN A 471 14.14 4.76 -8.31
CA GLN A 471 14.12 5.23 -6.93
C GLN A 471 14.30 4.10 -5.90
N ALA A 472 14.79 2.92 -6.29
CA ALA A 472 15.04 1.82 -5.36
C ALA A 472 16.19 2.17 -4.40
N THR A 473 15.84 2.63 -3.20
CA THR A 473 16.76 3.03 -2.11
C THR A 473 16.60 2.16 -0.87
N GLY A 474 15.79 1.11 -0.95
CA GLY A 474 15.61 0.12 0.10
C GLY A 474 16.88 -0.71 0.37
N PRO A 475 16.89 -1.55 1.42
CA PRO A 475 18.08 -2.32 1.81
C PRO A 475 18.65 -3.23 0.72
N VAL A 476 17.80 -3.76 -0.17
CA VAL A 476 18.20 -4.66 -1.27
C VAL A 476 18.66 -3.88 -2.49
N GLY A 477 17.96 -2.77 -2.85
CA GLY A 477 18.32 -1.89 -3.94
C GLY A 477 18.19 -2.56 -5.32
N TYR A 478 17.01 -3.06 -5.66
CA TYR A 478 16.73 -3.69 -6.96
C TYR A 478 17.14 -2.82 -8.14
N GLY A 479 17.74 -3.44 -9.14
CA GLY A 479 18.09 -2.78 -10.41
C GLY A 479 16.98 -2.86 -11.45
N ARG A 480 16.16 -3.90 -11.38
CA ARG A 480 15.15 -4.27 -12.38
C ARG A 480 13.94 -4.93 -11.72
N TRP A 481 12.79 -4.89 -12.39
CA TRP A 481 11.57 -5.55 -11.90
C TRP A 481 11.69 -7.08 -11.88
N ASP A 482 12.44 -7.69 -12.78
CA ASP A 482 12.67 -9.14 -12.83
C ASP A 482 13.42 -9.70 -11.60
N GLU A 483 14.10 -8.86 -10.84
CA GLU A 483 14.71 -9.23 -9.55
C GLU A 483 13.67 -9.28 -8.41
N LEU A 484 12.60 -8.48 -8.50
CA LEU A 484 11.55 -8.38 -7.47
C LEU A 484 10.40 -9.36 -7.72
N LEU A 485 9.97 -9.49 -8.97
CA LEU A 485 8.77 -10.23 -9.34
C LEU A 485 8.74 -11.71 -8.88
N PRO A 486 9.87 -12.46 -8.84
CA PRO A 486 9.87 -13.84 -8.32
C PRO A 486 9.44 -13.96 -6.86
N HIS A 487 9.43 -12.87 -6.11
CA HIS A 487 8.99 -12.86 -4.70
C HIS A 487 7.48 -12.63 -4.54
N LEU A 488 6.74 -12.42 -5.65
CA LEU A 488 5.31 -12.23 -5.67
C LEU A 488 4.58 -13.45 -6.28
N PRO A 489 3.39 -13.82 -5.79
CA PRO A 489 2.59 -14.87 -6.40
C PRO A 489 2.21 -14.51 -7.84
N GLY A 490 2.47 -15.42 -8.77
CA GLY A 490 2.21 -15.18 -10.19
C GLY A 490 3.09 -14.11 -10.84
N GLY A 491 4.17 -13.69 -10.16
CA GLY A 491 5.08 -12.65 -10.64
C GLY A 491 5.75 -12.97 -11.98
N ASP A 492 6.01 -14.23 -12.28
CA ASP A 492 6.54 -14.67 -13.59
C ASP A 492 5.59 -14.34 -14.77
N GLY A 493 4.30 -14.19 -14.50
CA GLY A 493 3.27 -13.80 -15.47
C GLY A 493 2.84 -12.33 -15.36
N ALA A 494 3.48 -11.55 -14.52
CA ALA A 494 3.13 -10.15 -14.33
C ALA A 494 3.43 -9.31 -15.58
N GLU A 495 2.53 -8.40 -15.90
CA GLU A 495 2.69 -7.45 -16.97
C GLU A 495 3.20 -6.12 -16.43
N VAL A 496 4.35 -5.64 -16.95
CA VAL A 496 4.93 -4.35 -16.60
C VAL A 496 4.44 -3.30 -17.57
N GLU A 497 3.83 -2.25 -17.05
CA GLU A 497 3.28 -1.14 -17.83
C GLU A 497 3.86 0.19 -17.33
N ASP A 498 4.24 1.05 -18.26
CA ASP A 498 4.86 2.33 -17.96
C ASP A 498 3.85 3.47 -17.91
N LEU A 499 3.87 4.25 -16.82
CA LEU A 499 3.29 5.59 -16.74
C LEU A 499 4.37 6.61 -17.09
N ARG A 500 4.30 7.13 -18.29
CA ARG A 500 5.35 8.00 -18.83
C ARG A 500 5.12 9.49 -18.59
N HIS A 501 3.87 9.92 -18.45
CA HIS A 501 3.52 11.33 -18.35
C HIS A 501 3.66 11.83 -16.91
N ALA A 502 4.61 12.76 -16.70
CA ALA A 502 4.83 13.44 -15.43
C ALA A 502 4.11 14.80 -15.44
N TYR A 503 3.12 14.93 -14.57
CA TYR A 503 2.25 16.11 -14.50
C TYR A 503 2.70 17.16 -13.48
N ARG A 504 3.59 16.80 -12.56
CA ARG A 504 3.96 17.64 -11.41
C ARG A 504 5.34 18.27 -11.55
N VAL A 505 6.34 17.50 -11.93
CA VAL A 505 7.72 17.98 -12.05
C VAL A 505 7.90 18.70 -13.37
N PRO A 506 8.30 20.00 -13.37
CA PRO A 506 8.54 20.76 -14.60
C PRO A 506 9.69 20.18 -15.42
N ARG A 507 9.63 20.40 -16.74
CA ARG A 507 10.66 19.92 -17.68
C ARG A 507 12.05 20.45 -17.34
N GLU A 508 12.13 21.71 -16.93
CA GLU A 508 13.39 22.38 -16.58
C GLU A 508 14.07 21.69 -15.40
N ILE A 509 13.32 21.30 -14.39
CA ILE A 509 13.81 20.57 -13.23
C ILE A 509 14.13 19.13 -13.61
N MET A 510 13.23 18.45 -14.32
CA MET A 510 13.42 17.07 -14.76
C MET A 510 14.68 16.91 -15.60
N SER A 511 15.03 17.89 -16.44
CA SER A 511 16.22 17.83 -17.31
C SER A 511 17.54 17.64 -16.56
N VAL A 512 17.63 18.10 -15.31
CA VAL A 512 18.82 17.93 -14.46
C VAL A 512 18.91 16.49 -13.92
N ALA A 513 17.76 15.85 -13.67
CA ALA A 513 17.70 14.51 -13.12
C ALA A 513 17.81 13.38 -14.20
N LEU A 514 17.40 13.65 -15.43
CA LEU A 514 17.36 12.63 -16.50
C LEU A 514 18.70 11.96 -16.80
N PRO A 515 19.86 12.63 -16.81
CA PRO A 515 21.14 11.96 -17.05
C PRO A 515 21.50 10.91 -15.98
N LEU A 516 20.97 11.06 -14.75
CA LEU A 516 21.11 10.04 -13.72
C LEU A 516 20.33 8.77 -14.07
N LEU A 517 19.15 8.93 -14.68
CA LEU A 517 18.27 7.79 -15.03
C LEU A 517 18.97 6.80 -15.97
N GLU A 518 19.71 7.29 -16.95
CA GLU A 518 20.49 6.44 -17.88
C GLU A 518 21.52 5.57 -17.16
N ARG A 519 21.98 5.97 -15.97
CA ARG A 519 22.98 5.25 -15.18
C ARG A 519 22.34 4.30 -14.16
N ILE A 520 21.24 4.72 -13.55
CA ILE A 520 20.61 3.98 -12.44
C ILE A 520 19.53 2.99 -12.88
N ALA A 521 18.91 3.24 -14.05
CA ALA A 521 17.85 2.39 -14.58
C ALA A 521 17.77 2.52 -16.12
N PRO A 522 18.77 2.01 -16.87
CA PRO A 522 18.87 2.20 -18.33
C PRO A 522 17.72 1.58 -19.13
N ASP A 523 17.00 0.64 -18.53
CA ASP A 523 15.86 -0.02 -19.16
C ASP A 523 14.53 0.74 -18.96
N VAL A 524 14.53 1.80 -18.13
CA VAL A 524 13.35 2.62 -17.87
C VAL A 524 13.28 3.77 -18.86
N GLU A 525 12.15 3.89 -19.55
CA GLU A 525 11.93 5.04 -20.42
C GLU A 525 11.81 6.34 -19.63
N PRO A 526 12.49 7.43 -20.08
CA PRO A 526 12.42 8.71 -19.40
C PRO A 526 10.99 9.25 -19.30
N PRO A 527 10.58 9.79 -18.15
CA PRO A 527 9.27 10.41 -18.02
C PRO A 527 9.17 11.68 -18.89
N LEU A 528 8.01 11.87 -19.49
CA LEU A 528 7.67 13.04 -20.30
C LEU A 528 7.02 14.10 -19.40
N ALA A 529 7.76 15.17 -19.09
CA ALA A 529 7.22 16.26 -18.29
C ALA A 529 6.25 17.12 -19.12
N TYR A 530 5.03 17.27 -18.63
CA TYR A 530 4.02 18.11 -19.24
C TYR A 530 4.17 19.60 -18.87
N ARG A 531 4.54 19.88 -17.60
CA ARG A 531 4.73 21.25 -17.15
C ARG A 531 5.99 21.85 -17.74
N THR A 532 5.89 23.10 -18.17
CA THR A 532 7.00 23.91 -18.70
C THR A 532 6.90 25.32 -18.12
N GLY A 533 7.96 26.10 -18.23
CA GLY A 533 7.97 27.51 -17.80
C GLY A 533 8.39 27.72 -16.34
N ALA A 534 8.89 26.67 -15.65
CA ALA A 534 9.58 26.86 -14.40
C ALA A 534 10.94 27.55 -14.64
N ASP A 535 11.42 28.29 -13.63
CA ASP A 535 12.75 28.86 -13.67
C ASP A 535 13.81 27.73 -13.75
N PRO A 536 14.86 27.92 -14.55
CA PRO A 536 15.95 26.95 -14.59
C PRO A 536 16.54 26.71 -13.19
N PRO A 537 16.93 25.47 -12.87
CA PRO A 537 17.57 25.16 -11.59
C PRO A 537 18.76 26.07 -11.30
N ARG A 538 18.82 26.66 -10.12
CA ARG A 538 19.88 27.56 -9.71
C ARG A 538 21.00 26.78 -9.01
N VAL A 539 22.24 27.19 -9.29
CA VAL A 539 23.43 26.61 -8.65
C VAL A 539 24.13 27.69 -7.84
N VAL A 540 24.35 27.40 -6.58
CA VAL A 540 25.03 28.29 -5.61
C VAL A 540 26.27 27.61 -5.09
N GLN A 541 27.44 28.16 -5.38
CA GLN A 541 28.70 27.70 -4.81
C GLN A 541 29.03 28.51 -3.54
N ALA A 542 29.17 27.82 -2.41
CA ALA A 542 29.42 28.46 -1.13
C ALA A 542 30.44 27.65 -0.31
N ALA A 543 31.26 28.34 0.49
CA ALA A 543 32.23 27.69 1.37
C ALA A 543 31.54 26.94 2.54
N GLU A 544 30.41 27.48 2.98
CA GLU A 544 29.54 26.91 4.04
C GLU A 544 28.19 26.56 3.45
N PRO A 545 28.03 25.38 2.79
CA PRO A 545 26.85 25.06 1.97
C PRO A 545 25.55 25.03 2.76
N LEU A 546 25.58 24.54 4.00
CA LEU A 546 24.38 24.47 4.82
C LEU A 546 23.87 25.87 5.22
N ALA A 547 24.78 26.77 5.61
CA ALA A 547 24.42 28.15 5.93
C ALA A 547 23.84 28.88 4.71
N ALA A 548 24.47 28.73 3.54
CA ALA A 548 23.96 29.28 2.29
C ALA A 548 22.59 28.69 1.90
N ALA A 549 22.36 27.41 2.16
CA ALA A 549 21.08 26.77 1.93
C ALA A 549 19.96 27.37 2.80
N PHE A 550 20.27 27.74 4.05
CA PHE A 550 19.31 28.40 4.92
C PHE A 550 19.06 29.87 4.53
N GLU A 551 20.06 30.56 3.99
CA GLU A 551 19.86 31.90 3.40
C GLU A 551 18.91 31.84 2.18
N GLU A 552 19.10 30.85 1.31
CA GLU A 552 18.20 30.59 0.18
C GLU A 552 16.80 30.19 0.65
N ALA A 553 16.69 29.34 1.69
CA ALA A 553 15.43 28.96 2.28
C ALA A 553 14.67 30.17 2.85
N ALA A 554 15.37 31.06 3.54
CA ALA A 554 14.80 32.30 4.07
C ALA A 554 14.31 33.23 2.95
N ALA A 555 15.02 33.29 1.83
CA ALA A 555 14.58 34.06 0.66
C ALA A 555 13.30 33.47 0.03
N LEU A 556 13.22 32.15 -0.11
CA LEU A 556 12.07 31.43 -0.66
C LEU A 556 10.88 31.34 0.31
N SER A 557 11.10 31.50 1.62
CA SER A 557 10.02 31.44 2.62
C SER A 557 8.97 32.56 2.47
N SER A 558 9.29 33.62 1.73
CA SER A 558 8.33 34.67 1.35
C SER A 558 7.36 34.25 0.26
N GLU A 559 7.63 33.16 -0.45
CA GLU A 559 6.76 32.58 -1.47
C GLU A 559 5.74 31.63 -0.83
N GLU A 560 4.62 31.41 -1.51
CA GLU A 560 3.63 30.44 -1.07
C GLU A 560 4.13 29.01 -1.37
N GLY A 561 3.88 28.05 -0.48
CA GLY A 561 4.16 26.64 -0.69
C GLY A 561 5.02 26.00 0.37
N LEU A 562 5.28 24.70 0.19
CA LEU A 562 6.12 23.88 1.06
C LEU A 562 7.56 23.94 0.59
N LEU A 563 8.49 24.12 1.52
CA LEU A 563 9.93 24.17 1.26
C LEU A 563 10.66 23.02 1.94
N ALA A 564 11.56 22.35 1.22
CA ALA A 564 12.47 21.36 1.80
C ALA A 564 13.93 21.71 1.54
N VAL A 565 14.77 21.56 2.57
CA VAL A 565 16.23 21.49 2.48
C VAL A 565 16.61 20.01 2.55
N ILE A 566 17.13 19.46 1.46
CA ILE A 566 17.56 18.06 1.38
C ILE A 566 19.08 18.01 1.47
N ALA A 567 19.59 17.42 2.55
CA ALA A 567 20.99 17.40 2.88
C ALA A 567 21.51 15.98 3.18
N PRO A 568 22.84 15.73 3.04
CA PRO A 568 23.49 14.53 3.52
C PRO A 568 23.24 14.33 5.03
N ALA A 569 23.15 13.06 5.46
CA ALA A 569 22.86 12.75 6.87
C ALA A 569 23.89 13.33 7.86
N THR A 570 25.17 13.38 7.46
CA THR A 570 26.26 13.91 8.30
C THR A 570 26.27 15.43 8.45
N LEU A 571 25.61 16.15 7.54
CA LEU A 571 25.44 17.61 7.63
C LEU A 571 24.21 18.02 8.42
N ARG A 572 23.34 17.09 8.73
CA ARG A 572 22.11 17.33 9.50
C ARG A 572 22.39 17.21 11.00
N GLY A 573 22.72 18.33 11.67
CA GLY A 573 22.87 18.40 13.13
C GLY A 573 21.50 18.45 13.84
N GLU A 574 21.42 17.92 15.08
CA GLU A 574 20.19 18.01 15.90
C GLU A 574 19.82 19.46 16.26
N GLU A 575 20.81 20.35 16.37
CA GLU A 575 20.60 21.76 16.68
C GLU A 575 20.07 22.57 15.48
N GLU A 576 20.35 22.15 14.25
CA GLU A 576 19.98 22.87 13.03
C GLU A 576 18.56 22.60 12.59
N THR A 577 17.99 21.44 12.96
CA THR A 577 16.55 21.14 12.79
C THR A 577 15.66 22.00 13.69
N ALA A 578 16.20 22.52 14.80
CA ALA A 578 15.48 23.37 15.76
C ALA A 578 15.47 24.87 15.41
N LEU A 579 16.25 25.30 14.42
CA LEU A 579 16.38 26.72 14.04
C LEU A 579 15.20 27.27 13.25
N PHE A 580 14.33 26.40 12.72
CA PHE A 580 13.15 26.82 11.97
C PHE A 580 11.87 26.46 12.71
N ASP A 581 11.32 27.46 13.40
CA ASP A 581 9.95 27.42 14.00
C ASP A 581 8.86 27.58 12.92
N ASP A 582 9.24 27.64 11.63
CA ASP A 582 8.31 27.71 10.51
C ASP A 582 7.89 26.30 10.07
N THR A 583 6.65 25.94 10.32
CA THR A 583 6.06 24.65 9.97
C THR A 583 6.04 24.32 8.46
N ARG A 584 6.42 25.29 7.60
CA ARG A 584 6.50 25.15 6.14
C ARG A 584 7.85 24.67 5.64
N ILE A 585 8.91 24.68 6.49
CA ILE A 585 10.27 24.30 6.10
C ILE A 585 10.63 22.95 6.72
N ALA A 586 10.94 21.97 5.87
CA ALA A 586 11.42 20.66 6.29
C ALA A 586 12.90 20.46 5.97
N VAL A 587 13.71 20.02 6.93
CA VAL A 587 15.11 19.62 6.71
C VAL A 587 15.20 18.10 6.71
N LEU A 588 15.50 17.51 5.56
CA LEU A 588 15.33 16.07 5.31
C LEU A 588 16.60 15.47 4.66
N THR A 589 16.79 14.19 4.85
CA THR A 589 17.66 13.40 3.98
C THR A 589 16.91 12.99 2.72
N PRO A 590 17.59 12.56 1.63
CA PRO A 590 16.92 12.05 0.42
C PRO A 590 15.93 10.92 0.70
N ARG A 591 16.26 10.03 1.65
CA ARG A 591 15.40 8.91 2.04
C ARG A 591 14.12 9.35 2.76
N GLU A 592 14.23 10.34 3.64
CA GLU A 592 13.08 10.92 4.34
C GLU A 592 12.17 11.71 3.39
N ALA A 593 12.75 12.39 2.40
CA ALA A 593 12.01 13.15 1.38
C ALA A 593 11.28 12.27 0.35
N LYS A 594 11.58 10.96 0.32
CA LYS A 594 10.99 10.04 -0.64
C LYS A 594 9.48 9.92 -0.48
N GLY A 595 8.76 9.94 -1.61
CA GLY A 595 7.29 9.92 -1.64
C GLY A 595 6.63 11.25 -1.30
N MET A 596 7.39 12.25 -0.80
CA MET A 596 6.91 13.60 -0.52
C MET A 596 7.17 14.52 -1.71
N GLU A 597 6.43 15.62 -1.78
CA GLU A 597 6.56 16.65 -2.82
C GLU A 597 6.57 18.03 -2.16
N PHE A 598 7.39 18.92 -2.69
CA PHE A 598 7.57 20.27 -2.16
C PHE A 598 7.54 21.28 -3.31
N ASP A 599 7.06 22.48 -3.05
CA ASP A 599 7.08 23.54 -4.08
C ASP A 599 8.52 23.97 -4.35
N HIS A 600 9.29 24.17 -3.28
CA HIS A 600 10.68 24.61 -3.35
C HIS A 600 11.60 23.59 -2.70
N VAL A 601 12.65 23.18 -3.38
CA VAL A 601 13.67 22.28 -2.83
C VAL A 601 15.07 22.86 -3.00
N ILE A 602 15.83 22.80 -1.90
CA ILE A 602 17.24 23.14 -1.87
C ILE A 602 18.01 21.86 -1.59
N VAL A 603 18.82 21.40 -2.55
CA VAL A 603 19.67 20.23 -2.40
C VAL A 603 21.08 20.67 -2.01
N VAL A 604 21.54 20.22 -0.83
CA VAL A 604 22.83 20.58 -0.26
C VAL A 604 23.86 19.49 -0.55
N GLU A 605 25.04 19.86 -1.02
CA GLU A 605 26.17 18.96 -1.29
C GLU A 605 25.79 17.69 -2.08
N PRO A 606 25.33 17.82 -3.34
CA PRO A 606 24.94 16.66 -4.16
C PRO A 606 26.00 15.56 -4.25
N ALA A 607 27.29 15.92 -4.29
CA ALA A 607 28.39 14.96 -4.33
C ALA A 607 28.48 14.15 -3.03
N GLN A 608 28.25 14.78 -1.90
CA GLN A 608 28.29 14.14 -0.59
C GLN A 608 27.07 13.21 -0.38
N ILE A 609 25.89 13.57 -0.90
CA ILE A 609 24.73 12.65 -0.94
C ILE A 609 25.11 11.34 -1.65
N VAL A 610 25.81 11.44 -2.79
CA VAL A 610 26.24 10.25 -3.53
C VAL A 610 27.27 9.43 -2.76
N GLU A 611 28.21 10.09 -2.06
CA GLU A 611 29.30 9.44 -1.33
C GLU A 611 28.83 8.76 -0.02
N GLU A 612 27.89 9.37 0.71
CA GLU A 612 27.37 8.85 1.98
C GLU A 612 26.35 7.74 1.82
N ALA A 613 25.74 7.65 0.66
CA ALA A 613 24.75 6.63 0.39
C ALA A 613 25.39 5.23 0.35
N VAL A 614 24.55 4.25 0.54
CA VAL A 614 24.92 2.83 0.38
C VAL A 614 25.53 2.61 -1.01
N GLU A 615 26.56 1.77 -1.09
CA GLU A 615 27.22 1.45 -2.35
C GLU A 615 26.22 1.06 -3.45
N GLY A 616 26.29 1.75 -4.59
CA GLY A 616 25.37 1.60 -5.72
C GLY A 616 24.06 2.37 -5.61
N GLN A 617 23.74 3.02 -4.48
CA GLN A 617 22.49 3.77 -4.29
C GLN A 617 22.65 5.29 -4.35
N GLY A 618 23.87 5.82 -4.33
CA GLY A 618 24.11 7.26 -4.21
C GLY A 618 23.46 8.09 -5.32
N LEU A 619 23.58 7.66 -6.57
CA LEU A 619 22.92 8.34 -7.68
C LEU A 619 21.37 8.22 -7.60
N ARG A 620 20.84 7.15 -7.01
CA ARG A 620 19.39 6.99 -6.80
C ARG A 620 18.87 7.93 -5.73
N GLU A 621 19.60 8.09 -4.62
CA GLU A 621 19.27 9.05 -3.58
C GLU A 621 19.33 10.50 -4.11
N LEU A 622 20.33 10.80 -4.93
CA LEU A 622 20.39 12.09 -5.60
C LEU A 622 19.22 12.29 -6.59
N TYR A 623 18.88 11.27 -7.37
CA TYR A 623 17.71 11.31 -8.27
C TYR A 623 16.42 11.56 -7.50
N VAL A 624 16.24 10.91 -6.34
CA VAL A 624 15.10 11.19 -5.45
C VAL A 624 15.08 12.66 -5.05
N ALA A 625 16.19 13.20 -4.55
CA ALA A 625 16.26 14.60 -4.09
C ALA A 625 15.92 15.60 -5.20
N LEU A 626 16.48 15.40 -6.41
CA LEU A 626 16.29 16.29 -7.55
C LEU A 626 14.87 16.26 -8.14
N THR A 627 14.11 15.23 -7.86
CA THR A 627 12.76 15.04 -8.40
C THR A 627 11.65 15.34 -7.39
N ARG A 628 11.98 15.95 -6.24
CA ARG A 628 10.99 16.38 -5.24
C ARG A 628 10.35 17.74 -5.53
N PRO A 629 11.04 18.71 -6.17
CA PRO A 629 10.46 20.02 -6.39
C PRO A 629 9.38 20.04 -7.47
N THR A 630 8.35 20.85 -7.26
CA THR A 630 7.28 21.12 -8.22
C THR A 630 7.36 22.52 -8.83
N THR A 631 8.19 23.42 -8.27
CA THR A 631 8.32 24.81 -8.74
C THR A 631 9.78 25.25 -8.83
N THR A 632 10.57 25.14 -7.76
CA THR A 632 11.93 25.69 -7.71
C THR A 632 12.93 24.63 -7.23
N LEU A 633 14.06 24.50 -7.93
CA LEU A 633 15.21 23.70 -7.52
C LEU A 633 16.45 24.59 -7.35
N VAL A 634 17.08 24.52 -6.19
CA VAL A 634 18.37 25.16 -5.91
C VAL A 634 19.38 24.09 -5.49
N LEU A 635 20.55 24.10 -6.10
CA LEU A 635 21.69 23.24 -5.73
C LEU A 635 22.73 24.09 -5.02
N VAL A 636 23.03 23.76 -3.77
CA VAL A 636 24.06 24.47 -2.97
C VAL A 636 25.24 23.54 -2.70
N HIS A 637 26.45 23.95 -3.07
CA HIS A 637 27.62 23.09 -2.98
C HIS A 637 28.92 23.83 -2.68
N ALA A 638 29.82 23.19 -1.97
CA ALA A 638 31.24 23.56 -1.87
C ALA A 638 32.10 22.64 -2.75
N ARG A 639 31.80 21.35 -2.76
CA ARG A 639 32.49 20.33 -3.55
C ARG A 639 32.07 20.38 -5.01
N PRO A 640 32.88 19.92 -5.95
CA PRO A 640 32.45 19.78 -7.35
C PRO A 640 31.18 18.95 -7.46
N LEU A 641 30.28 19.39 -8.29
CA LEU A 641 29.04 18.64 -8.57
C LEU A 641 29.37 17.29 -9.24
N PRO A 642 28.53 16.24 -9.04
CA PRO A 642 28.64 14.99 -9.75
C PRO A 642 28.66 15.19 -11.27
N ARG A 643 29.52 14.44 -11.96
CA ARG A 643 29.71 14.57 -13.42
C ARG A 643 28.47 14.18 -14.24
N GLU A 644 27.59 13.43 -13.60
CA GLU A 644 26.32 12.96 -14.15
C GLU A 644 25.27 14.06 -14.22
N LEU A 645 25.44 15.18 -13.53
CA LEU A 645 24.52 16.33 -13.60
C LEU A 645 24.83 17.18 -14.84
N SER A 646 23.84 17.40 -15.67
CA SER A 646 23.89 18.36 -16.79
C SER A 646 23.25 19.66 -16.35
N LEU A 647 24.07 20.67 -16.04
CA LEU A 647 23.66 22.00 -15.59
C LEU A 647 24.14 23.08 -16.56
#